data_24cdcba068863546d2ad1e2a836f17eb
#
_entry.id   24cdcba068863546d2ad1e2a836f17eb
#
_cell.length_a   1.000
_cell.length_b   1.000
_cell.length_c   1.000
_cell.angle_alpha   90.00
_cell.angle_beta   90.00
_cell.angle_gamma   90.00
#
_symmetry.space_group_name_H-M   'P 1'
#
loop_
_entity.id
_entity.type
_entity.pdbx_description
1 polymer ?
#
loop_
_entity_poly.entity_id
_entity_poly.type
_entity_poly.pdbx_seq_one_letter_code
_entity_poly.pdbx_strand_id
1 'polypeptide(L)'
;VRRGQITVFIILGLAVLLAVAIVLYFTAQQVVFRGGVIVPREAQPVYDYVSSCSSTLGEEAITILGLQGGFVEIPDDIARTPTSYVPIDERGIVRIPLWYYEGEGRVPSLALMEAHIAQYVEENIPACIDNFSAFVNQYPVIAQAEPQVSATIGEDDVTIRLAYPVQIQRDGQIVDVPEFVSELPVALKEAYDLAVKTMQRENNEAWFENLTIDLMTANPNIPFDGLEFDCSPKSWRLTDIRAELQETLRFNLPAIRVANTEHAPFNERESAYRRVQDVKLEDYFQGRLPTNVPDDQYEYGRLRFDAGIARSGLSAAFIYNPAWGMDLNGQPNKGGVLSSKLTKGSAEYLRFLCTNFYHFTYDVIYPVVMVIRDDEAFLGKGFTFQFAFPVIIDDNAGSRRAFGYREFRGFEQSTGFCDNLGSQLLEVRASGLEPEIGVVELGDVTIDYECITQVCTLGTTKAYEGFYRWIGRLPEGCSAPTIIARKPGYLAAREIATGDRVDITMPRLREMNVNVLKHPYDGEVFYPPQSLTLGQNVTLHLSVQGQEFDQFITVPAENQTLFLVDGPATYSLNAVLTQFGNMVGGYQNDSIRITAREIDGTDTITINVVEMIPPLQTDKYRTEVAQYLYEGDYDEALKPRLS
;
A
#
# COMPACT_ATOMS: atom_id res chain seq x y z
N VAL A 1 59.97 10.44 9.70
CA VAL A 1 58.77 9.65 9.31
C VAL A 1 58.48 8.53 10.33
N ARG A 2 59.29 8.27 11.36
CA ARG A 2 59.08 7.14 12.30
C ARG A 2 58.37 7.47 13.62
N ARG A 3 58.02 8.73 13.92
CA ARG A 3 57.37 9.11 15.22
C ARG A 3 55.82 9.00 15.20
N GLY A 4 55.19 9.02 14.05
CA GLY A 4 53.70 8.93 13.94
C GLY A 4 53.13 7.51 14.08
N GLN A 5 53.89 6.47 13.77
CA GLN A 5 53.43 5.08 13.86
C GLN A 5 53.29 4.59 15.31
N ILE A 6 54.20 5.01 16.21
CA ILE A 6 54.18 4.62 17.63
C ILE A 6 52.95 5.19 18.34
N THR A 7 52.54 6.40 18.02
CA THR A 7 51.36 7.04 18.58
C THR A 7 50.07 6.33 18.16
N VAL A 8 49.97 5.86 16.93
CA VAL A 8 48.79 5.10 16.44
C VAL A 8 48.71 3.75 17.15
N PHE A 9 49.83 3.04 17.37
CA PHE A 9 49.81 1.77 18.10
C PHE A 9 49.47 1.95 19.59
N ILE A 10 49.91 3.06 20.21
CA ILE A 10 49.54 3.36 21.60
C ILE A 10 48.06 3.68 21.71
N ILE A 11 47.49 4.47 20.80
CA ILE A 11 46.04 4.78 20.76
C ILE A 11 45.24 3.51 20.52
N LEU A 12 45.64 2.67 19.57
CA LEU A 12 44.98 1.40 19.28
C LEU A 12 45.04 0.45 20.47
N GLY A 13 46.19 0.35 21.13
CA GLY A 13 46.38 -0.45 22.36
C GLY A 13 45.50 0.04 23.53
N LEU A 14 45.38 1.36 23.66
CA LEU A 14 44.52 1.97 24.70
C LEU A 14 43.04 1.75 24.40
N ALA A 15 42.64 1.83 23.13
CA ALA A 15 41.27 1.56 22.70
C ALA A 15 40.89 0.09 22.93
N VAL A 16 41.78 -0.85 22.64
CA VAL A 16 41.57 -2.29 22.91
C VAL A 16 41.49 -2.56 24.41
N LEU A 17 42.37 -1.96 25.21
CA LEU A 17 42.33 -2.08 26.66
C LEU A 17 41.03 -1.51 27.25
N LEU A 18 40.57 -0.38 26.74
CA LEU A 18 39.29 0.21 27.14
C LEU A 18 38.09 -0.68 26.74
N ALA A 19 38.10 -1.25 25.54
CA ALA A 19 37.08 -2.19 25.10
C ALA A 19 37.05 -3.45 25.97
N VAL A 20 38.23 -4.04 26.29
CA VAL A 20 38.36 -5.19 27.21
C VAL A 20 37.90 -4.83 28.61
N ALA A 21 38.26 -3.64 29.13
CA ALA A 21 37.80 -3.19 30.43
C ALA A 21 36.29 -3.01 30.49
N ILE A 22 35.66 -2.50 29.44
CA ILE A 22 34.20 -2.38 29.30
C ILE A 22 33.54 -3.77 29.30
N VAL A 23 34.08 -4.70 28.50
CA VAL A 23 33.57 -6.07 28.47
C VAL A 23 33.72 -6.76 29.82
N LEU A 24 34.86 -6.63 30.48
CA LEU A 24 35.10 -7.17 31.82
C LEU A 24 34.21 -6.50 32.89
N TYR A 25 33.96 -5.21 32.77
CA TYR A 25 33.04 -4.48 33.66
C TYR A 25 31.60 -5.04 33.52
N PHE A 26 31.10 -5.19 32.30
CA PHE A 26 29.76 -5.76 32.09
C PHE A 26 29.66 -7.23 32.49
N THR A 27 30.70 -8.03 32.25
CA THR A 27 30.73 -9.45 32.69
C THR A 27 30.88 -9.55 34.23
N ALA A 28 31.58 -8.63 34.90
CA ALA A 28 31.68 -8.59 36.34
C ALA A 28 30.39 -8.11 37.02
N GLN A 29 29.62 -7.24 36.36
CA GLN A 29 28.32 -6.79 36.86
C GLN A 29 27.19 -7.81 36.64
N GLN A 30 27.47 -8.91 35.94
CA GLN A 30 26.48 -9.99 35.66
C GLN A 30 25.17 -9.48 35.00
N VAL A 31 25.28 -8.51 34.09
CA VAL A 31 24.17 -7.86 33.41
C VAL A 31 24.01 -8.45 32.02
N VAL A 32 22.78 -8.74 31.62
CA VAL A 32 22.44 -9.21 30.27
C VAL A 32 21.75 -8.07 29.51
N PHE A 33 22.20 -7.81 28.28
CA PHE A 33 21.55 -6.86 27.37
C PHE A 33 20.48 -7.59 26.56
N ARG A 34 19.23 -7.13 26.64
CA ARG A 34 18.12 -7.66 25.83
C ARG A 34 17.22 -6.53 25.35
N GLY A 35 16.96 -6.45 24.06
CA GLY A 35 16.05 -5.46 23.47
C GLY A 35 16.34 -4.01 23.88
N GLY A 36 17.62 -3.64 24.11
CA GLY A 36 18.02 -2.32 24.62
C GLY A 36 17.87 -2.13 26.12
N VAL A 37 17.34 -3.10 26.88
CA VAL A 37 17.17 -3.04 28.34
C VAL A 37 18.31 -3.77 29.03
N ILE A 38 18.81 -3.18 30.12
CA ILE A 38 19.85 -3.76 30.98
C ILE A 38 19.15 -4.57 32.08
N VAL A 39 19.21 -5.91 31.97
CA VAL A 39 18.56 -6.80 32.94
C VAL A 39 19.61 -7.35 33.92
N PRO A 40 19.52 -7.08 35.22
CA PRO A 40 20.33 -7.71 36.25
C PRO A 40 20.10 -9.23 36.26
N ARG A 41 21.14 -9.99 36.56
CA ARG A 41 21.07 -11.46 36.54
C ARG A 41 20.02 -12.02 37.51
N GLU A 42 19.85 -11.34 38.64
CA GLU A 42 18.86 -11.70 39.66
C GLU A 42 17.42 -11.59 39.13
N ALA A 43 17.17 -10.63 38.22
CA ALA A 43 15.87 -10.38 37.62
C ALA A 43 15.60 -11.22 36.37
N GLN A 44 16.63 -11.86 35.79
CA GLN A 44 16.52 -12.58 34.50
C GLN A 44 15.39 -13.59 34.47
N PRO A 45 15.15 -14.45 35.49
CA PRO A 45 14.05 -15.43 35.43
C PRO A 45 12.67 -14.76 35.30
N VAL A 46 12.46 -13.64 36.01
CA VAL A 46 11.21 -12.87 35.93
C VAL A 46 11.09 -12.17 34.57
N TYR A 47 12.19 -11.59 34.09
CA TYR A 47 12.25 -10.95 32.79
C TYR A 47 11.92 -11.95 31.67
N ASP A 48 12.57 -13.12 31.67
CA ASP A 48 12.33 -14.15 30.66
C ASP A 48 10.90 -14.69 30.72
N TYR A 49 10.31 -14.83 31.91
CA TYR A 49 8.92 -15.25 32.09
C TYR A 49 7.93 -14.23 31.51
N VAL A 50 8.05 -12.96 31.87
CA VAL A 50 7.16 -11.90 31.37
C VAL A 50 7.35 -11.67 29.88
N SER A 51 8.60 -11.66 29.40
CA SER A 51 8.89 -11.55 27.96
C SER A 51 8.35 -12.74 27.16
N SER A 52 8.37 -13.95 27.72
CA SER A 52 7.76 -15.12 27.09
C SER A 52 6.24 -14.99 26.97
N CYS A 53 5.55 -14.49 28.01
CA CYS A 53 4.14 -14.17 27.97
C CYS A 53 3.84 -13.12 26.90
N SER A 54 4.59 -12.01 26.90
CA SER A 54 4.44 -10.93 25.93
C SER A 54 4.67 -11.42 24.49
N SER A 55 5.69 -12.26 24.26
CA SER A 55 5.97 -12.85 22.95
C SER A 55 4.84 -13.78 22.49
N THR A 56 4.33 -14.63 23.37
CA THR A 56 3.24 -15.56 23.01
C THR A 56 1.97 -14.81 22.64
N LEU A 57 1.58 -13.83 23.45
CA LEU A 57 0.40 -13.00 23.18
C LEU A 57 0.56 -12.14 21.94
N GLY A 58 1.78 -11.61 21.70
CA GLY A 58 2.09 -10.88 20.49
C GLY A 58 2.01 -11.74 19.23
N GLU A 59 2.51 -12.96 19.28
CA GLU A 59 2.43 -13.94 18.20
C GLU A 59 0.96 -14.31 17.89
N GLU A 60 0.13 -14.47 18.93
CA GLU A 60 -1.31 -14.70 18.80
C GLU A 60 -2.01 -13.48 18.16
N ALA A 61 -1.75 -12.28 18.66
CA ALA A 61 -2.33 -11.04 18.12
C ALA A 61 -1.98 -10.84 16.63
N ILE A 62 -0.71 -11.01 16.27
CA ILE A 62 -0.23 -10.88 14.89
C ILE A 62 -0.86 -11.95 13.98
N THR A 63 -1.01 -13.17 14.50
CA THR A 63 -1.66 -14.26 13.74
C THR A 63 -3.13 -13.96 13.48
N ILE A 64 -3.89 -13.52 14.48
CA ILE A 64 -5.29 -13.12 14.32
C ILE A 64 -5.41 -11.96 13.33
N LEU A 65 -4.57 -10.93 13.50
CA LEU A 65 -4.51 -9.75 12.63
C LEU A 65 -4.24 -10.15 11.18
N GLY A 66 -3.28 -11.04 10.93
CA GLY A 66 -2.98 -11.53 9.60
C GLY A 66 -4.16 -12.29 8.98
N LEU A 67 -4.83 -13.14 9.73
CA LEU A 67 -5.99 -13.91 9.26
C LEU A 67 -7.25 -13.05 9.03
N GLN A 68 -7.34 -11.87 9.63
CA GLN A 68 -8.50 -10.98 9.55
C GLN A 68 -8.21 -9.69 8.77
N GLY A 69 -7.27 -9.70 7.83
CA GLY A 69 -7.05 -8.59 6.91
C GLY A 69 -6.52 -7.33 7.58
N GLY A 70 -5.71 -7.48 8.64
CA GLY A 70 -5.10 -6.38 9.37
C GLY A 70 -5.88 -5.94 10.62
N PHE A 71 -6.87 -6.73 11.07
CA PHE A 71 -7.65 -6.43 12.26
C PHE A 71 -7.52 -7.57 13.29
N VAL A 72 -7.21 -7.24 14.53
CA VAL A 72 -7.39 -8.20 15.65
C VAL A 72 -8.87 -8.25 16.02
N GLU A 73 -9.49 -7.09 16.15
CA GLU A 73 -10.93 -6.94 16.35
C GLU A 73 -11.54 -6.23 15.13
N ILE A 74 -12.50 -6.89 14.47
CA ILE A 74 -13.14 -6.34 13.28
C ILE A 74 -14.14 -5.25 13.71
N PRO A 75 -14.07 -4.03 13.14
CA PRO A 75 -15.00 -2.95 13.46
C PRO A 75 -16.46 -3.35 13.31
N ASP A 76 -17.30 -2.87 14.21
CA ASP A 76 -18.72 -3.21 14.33
C ASP A 76 -19.54 -2.99 13.04
N ASP A 77 -19.24 -1.93 12.30
CA ASP A 77 -19.89 -1.60 11.03
C ASP A 77 -19.58 -2.65 9.95
N ILE A 78 -18.35 -3.19 9.92
CA ILE A 78 -17.98 -4.31 9.06
C ILE A 78 -18.62 -5.61 9.59
N ALA A 79 -18.47 -5.89 10.88
CA ALA A 79 -18.94 -7.14 11.47
C ALA A 79 -20.46 -7.36 11.35
N ARG A 80 -21.25 -6.26 11.32
CA ARG A 80 -22.71 -6.27 11.18
C ARG A 80 -23.21 -6.32 9.73
N THR A 81 -22.32 -6.13 8.74
CA THR A 81 -22.68 -6.10 7.32
C THR A 81 -22.15 -7.34 6.61
N PRO A 82 -22.95 -8.42 6.43
CA PRO A 82 -22.47 -9.70 5.90
C PRO A 82 -21.87 -9.64 4.50
N THR A 83 -22.17 -8.60 3.72
CA THR A 83 -21.64 -8.37 2.37
C THR A 83 -20.29 -7.66 2.37
N SER A 84 -19.81 -7.16 3.52
CA SER A 84 -18.57 -6.38 3.65
C SER A 84 -17.35 -7.20 4.08
N TYR A 85 -17.51 -8.50 4.24
CA TYR A 85 -16.42 -9.43 4.57
C TYR A 85 -16.62 -10.79 3.92
N VAL A 86 -15.56 -11.57 3.85
CA VAL A 86 -15.56 -12.96 3.38
C VAL A 86 -15.44 -13.88 4.59
N PRO A 87 -16.40 -14.78 4.85
CA PRO A 87 -16.26 -15.80 5.89
C PRO A 87 -15.35 -16.92 5.39
N ILE A 88 -14.33 -17.29 6.16
CA ILE A 88 -13.39 -18.36 5.78
C ILE A 88 -13.89 -19.73 6.25
N ASP A 89 -14.58 -19.78 7.39
CA ASP A 89 -15.12 -21.00 7.95
C ASP A 89 -16.65 -21.01 7.91
N GLU A 90 -17.25 -22.20 7.98
CA GLU A 90 -18.70 -22.38 7.95
C GLU A 90 -19.44 -21.70 9.14
N ARG A 91 -18.72 -21.41 10.22
CA ARG A 91 -19.27 -20.75 11.42
C ARG A 91 -19.12 -19.23 11.37
N GLY A 92 -18.34 -18.70 10.41
CA GLY A 92 -18.05 -17.27 10.28
C GLY A 92 -17.27 -16.70 11.47
N ILE A 93 -16.42 -17.52 12.11
CA ILE A 93 -15.54 -17.10 13.21
C ILE A 93 -14.42 -16.24 12.66
N VAL A 94 -13.76 -16.73 11.60
CA VAL A 94 -12.73 -15.97 10.88
C VAL A 94 -13.38 -15.26 9.69
N ARG A 95 -13.25 -13.93 9.68
CA ARG A 95 -13.83 -13.05 8.65
C ARG A 95 -12.73 -12.19 8.08
N ILE A 96 -12.67 -12.08 6.76
CA ILE A 96 -11.74 -11.18 6.08
C ILE A 96 -12.52 -9.98 5.58
N PRO A 97 -12.35 -8.78 6.15
CA PRO A 97 -12.94 -7.57 5.65
C PRO A 97 -12.58 -7.30 4.20
N LEU A 98 -13.54 -6.85 3.40
CA LEU A 98 -13.26 -6.33 2.06
C LEU A 98 -12.55 -4.99 2.19
N TRP A 99 -11.35 -4.89 1.65
CA TRP A 99 -10.55 -3.66 1.64
C TRP A 99 -11.11 -2.58 0.69
N TYR A 100 -12.07 -2.96 -0.12
CA TYR A 100 -12.87 -2.07 -0.93
C TYR A 100 -14.34 -2.47 -0.83
N TYR A 101 -15.23 -1.56 -0.45
CA TYR A 101 -16.64 -1.82 -0.30
C TYR A 101 -17.47 -0.56 -0.58
N GLU A 102 -18.50 -0.68 -1.44
CA GLU A 102 -19.43 0.41 -1.82
C GLU A 102 -18.76 1.73 -2.22
N GLY A 103 -17.63 1.66 -2.90
CA GLY A 103 -16.91 2.85 -3.34
C GLY A 103 -15.88 3.39 -2.34
N GLU A 104 -15.72 2.75 -1.19
CA GLU A 104 -14.79 3.17 -0.13
C GLU A 104 -13.65 2.19 0.06
N GLY A 105 -12.43 2.73 0.24
CA GLY A 105 -11.26 1.95 0.66
C GLY A 105 -11.28 1.72 2.17
N ARG A 106 -11.06 0.48 2.60
CA ARG A 106 -11.08 0.06 4.01
C ARG A 106 -9.78 -0.62 4.44
N VAL A 107 -8.67 -0.15 3.91
CA VAL A 107 -7.33 -0.67 4.25
C VAL A 107 -6.93 -0.21 5.65
N PRO A 108 -6.66 -1.10 6.61
CA PRO A 108 -6.20 -0.70 7.93
C PRO A 108 -4.81 -0.05 7.84
N SER A 109 -4.57 1.01 8.60
CA SER A 109 -3.23 1.61 8.67
C SER A 109 -2.30 0.77 9.55
N LEU A 110 -0.97 0.90 9.35
CA LEU A 110 0.01 0.27 10.24
C LEU A 110 -0.20 0.70 11.69
N ALA A 111 -0.50 1.98 11.94
CA ALA A 111 -0.77 2.50 13.27
C ALA A 111 -1.97 1.83 13.95
N LEU A 112 -3.05 1.55 13.20
CA LEU A 112 -4.20 0.80 13.72
C LEU A 112 -3.79 -0.64 14.05
N MET A 113 -2.98 -1.27 13.21
CA MET A 113 -2.50 -2.63 13.44
C MET A 113 -1.62 -2.70 14.69
N GLU A 114 -0.71 -1.74 14.88
CA GLU A 114 0.11 -1.59 16.09
C GLU A 114 -0.75 -1.41 17.33
N ALA A 115 -1.76 -0.55 17.26
CA ALA A 115 -2.70 -0.33 18.37
C ALA A 115 -3.47 -1.61 18.73
N HIS A 116 -3.95 -2.35 17.75
CA HIS A 116 -4.65 -3.63 17.98
C HIS A 116 -3.74 -4.69 18.61
N ILE A 117 -2.48 -4.81 18.15
CA ILE A 117 -1.51 -5.73 18.76
C ILE A 117 -1.25 -5.32 20.22
N ALA A 118 -1.00 -4.04 20.46
CA ALA A 118 -0.75 -3.52 21.80
C ALA A 118 -1.93 -3.77 22.74
N GLN A 119 -3.14 -3.45 22.32
CA GLN A 119 -4.38 -3.66 23.08
C GLN A 119 -4.58 -5.14 23.43
N TYR A 120 -4.44 -6.03 22.45
CA TYR A 120 -4.58 -7.47 22.68
C TYR A 120 -3.61 -7.98 23.74
N VAL A 121 -2.34 -7.59 23.65
CA VAL A 121 -1.33 -7.98 24.63
C VAL A 121 -1.64 -7.38 26.00
N GLU A 122 -2.01 -6.10 26.07
CA GLU A 122 -2.34 -5.40 27.33
C GLU A 122 -3.50 -6.05 28.07
N GLU A 123 -4.56 -6.41 27.37
CA GLU A 123 -5.75 -7.06 27.96
C GLU A 123 -5.47 -8.49 28.46
N ASN A 124 -4.56 -9.23 27.80
CA ASN A 124 -4.33 -10.64 28.10
C ASN A 124 -3.08 -10.91 28.96
N ILE A 125 -2.14 -9.95 29.07
CA ILE A 125 -0.90 -10.13 29.84
C ILE A 125 -1.13 -10.43 31.32
N PRO A 126 -2.11 -9.84 32.03
CA PRO A 126 -2.37 -10.16 33.43
C PRO A 126 -2.73 -11.63 33.65
N ALA A 127 -3.51 -12.21 32.73
CA ALA A 127 -3.91 -13.62 32.80
C ALA A 127 -2.72 -14.56 32.55
N CYS A 128 -1.81 -14.20 31.62
CA CYS A 128 -0.61 -15.00 31.35
C CYS A 128 0.38 -14.97 32.51
N ILE A 129 0.60 -13.80 33.13
CA ILE A 129 1.53 -13.62 34.25
C ILE A 129 0.99 -14.24 35.54
N ASP A 130 -0.32 -14.38 35.71
CA ASP A 130 -1.01 -14.95 36.87
C ASP A 130 -0.45 -14.42 38.21
N ASN A 131 -0.34 -13.09 38.35
CA ASN A 131 0.20 -12.42 39.54
C ASN A 131 1.56 -12.96 40.03
N PHE A 132 2.41 -13.40 39.10
CA PHE A 132 3.71 -14.02 39.36
C PHE A 132 3.64 -15.25 40.27
N SER A 133 2.55 -16.04 40.19
CA SER A 133 2.33 -17.24 41.00
C SER A 133 3.48 -18.24 40.88
N ALA A 134 4.16 -18.30 39.75
CA ALA A 134 5.33 -19.15 39.50
C ALA A 134 6.52 -18.83 40.44
N PHE A 135 6.60 -17.64 41.02
CA PHE A 135 7.71 -17.18 41.87
C PHE A 135 7.37 -17.11 43.35
N VAL A 136 6.11 -17.24 43.78
CA VAL A 136 5.62 -17.08 45.16
C VAL A 136 6.43 -17.88 46.19
N ASN A 137 6.87 -19.10 45.84
CA ASN A 137 7.62 -19.97 46.72
C ASN A 137 9.15 -19.73 46.66
N GLN A 138 9.64 -18.82 45.84
CA GLN A 138 11.06 -18.56 45.63
C GLN A 138 11.47 -17.20 46.23
N TYR A 139 10.82 -16.14 45.77
CA TYR A 139 11.05 -14.76 46.18
C TYR A 139 9.86 -13.87 45.79
N PRO A 140 9.61 -12.78 46.54
CA PRO A 140 8.54 -11.84 46.23
C PRO A 140 8.81 -11.10 44.92
N VAL A 141 7.79 -11.04 44.05
CA VAL A 141 7.73 -10.21 42.83
C VAL A 141 6.52 -9.32 42.98
N ILE A 142 6.70 -8.02 42.95
CA ILE A 142 5.67 -7.04 43.23
C ILE A 142 5.54 -6.08 42.03
N ALA A 143 4.38 -6.08 41.37
CA ALA A 143 4.05 -5.09 40.37
C ALA A 143 3.82 -3.73 41.02
N GLN A 144 4.35 -2.66 40.42
CA GLN A 144 4.28 -1.29 40.93
C GLN A 144 3.20 -0.46 40.21
N ALA A 145 2.77 -0.89 39.02
CA ALA A 145 1.74 -0.23 38.20
C ALA A 145 1.02 -1.26 37.33
N GLU A 146 -0.07 -0.86 36.72
CA GLU A 146 -0.73 -1.63 35.64
C GLU A 146 0.16 -1.71 34.40
N PRO A 147 0.09 -2.81 33.62
CA PRO A 147 0.83 -2.94 32.39
C PRO A 147 0.35 -1.93 31.34
N GLN A 148 1.28 -1.31 30.63
CA GLN A 148 1.02 -0.50 29.44
C GLN A 148 1.83 -1.07 28.29
N VAL A 149 1.20 -1.30 27.15
CA VAL A 149 1.82 -1.94 25.99
C VAL A 149 1.90 -0.99 24.81
N SER A 150 3.01 -1.04 24.12
CA SER A 150 3.16 -0.44 22.80
C SER A 150 3.75 -1.48 21.85
N ALA A 151 3.26 -1.50 20.61
CA ALA A 151 3.80 -2.32 19.54
C ALA A 151 4.34 -1.43 18.42
N THR A 152 5.41 -1.87 17.77
CA THR A 152 5.99 -1.19 16.62
C THR A 152 6.26 -2.21 15.53
N ILE A 153 5.72 -1.98 14.34
CA ILE A 153 5.93 -2.83 13.16
C ILE A 153 7.18 -2.35 12.44
N GLY A 154 8.29 -3.09 12.59
CA GLY A 154 9.56 -2.86 11.90
C GLY A 154 9.60 -3.48 10.50
N GLU A 155 10.75 -3.38 9.82
CA GLU A 155 10.93 -3.95 8.48
C GLU A 155 10.90 -5.50 8.52
N ASP A 156 11.58 -6.11 9.51
CA ASP A 156 11.77 -7.56 9.60
C ASP A 156 11.18 -8.16 10.89
N ASP A 157 10.63 -7.34 11.79
CA ASP A 157 10.12 -7.76 13.09
C ASP A 157 8.96 -6.90 13.59
N VAL A 158 8.28 -7.38 14.61
CA VAL A 158 7.37 -6.60 15.44
C VAL A 158 7.94 -6.55 16.86
N THR A 159 8.23 -5.35 17.32
CA THR A 159 8.72 -5.09 18.68
C THR A 159 7.57 -4.74 19.60
N ILE A 160 7.42 -5.49 20.70
CA ILE A 160 6.46 -5.20 21.78
C ILE A 160 7.22 -4.68 22.98
N ARG A 161 6.85 -3.50 23.46
CA ARG A 161 7.34 -2.91 24.70
C ARG A 161 6.23 -2.92 25.73
N LEU A 162 6.47 -3.61 26.82
CA LEU A 162 5.60 -3.69 27.97
C LEU A 162 6.20 -2.86 29.12
N ALA A 163 5.68 -1.66 29.31
CA ALA A 163 5.98 -0.82 30.46
C ALA A 163 5.20 -1.36 31.68
N TYR A 164 5.84 -2.21 32.44
CA TYR A 164 5.27 -2.89 33.61
C TYR A 164 6.32 -2.93 34.73
N PRO A 165 6.47 -1.86 35.52
CA PRO A 165 7.50 -1.79 36.55
C PRO A 165 7.26 -2.86 37.60
N VAL A 166 8.25 -3.72 37.77
CA VAL A 166 8.22 -4.85 38.70
C VAL A 166 9.41 -4.77 39.64
N GLN A 167 9.15 -4.93 40.93
CA GLN A 167 10.17 -5.00 41.98
C GLN A 167 10.36 -6.45 42.41
N ILE A 168 11.61 -6.89 42.39
CA ILE A 168 12.02 -8.26 42.75
C ILE A 168 12.85 -8.20 44.03
N GLN A 169 12.45 -8.96 45.04
CA GLN A 169 13.19 -9.02 46.33
C GLN A 169 13.88 -10.39 46.42
N ARG A 170 15.20 -10.40 46.24
CA ARG A 170 15.98 -11.64 46.25
C ARG A 170 17.28 -11.44 47.04
N ASP A 171 17.60 -12.38 47.92
CA ASP A 171 18.84 -12.40 48.74
C ASP A 171 19.11 -11.10 49.51
N GLY A 172 18.04 -10.42 49.94
CA GLY A 172 18.13 -9.13 50.68
C GLY A 172 18.39 -7.92 49.77
N GLN A 173 18.42 -8.09 48.46
CA GLN A 173 18.50 -7.03 47.47
C GLN A 173 17.15 -6.76 46.82
N ILE A 174 16.91 -5.51 46.47
CA ILE A 174 15.74 -5.09 45.70
C ILE A 174 16.23 -4.73 44.30
N VAL A 175 15.63 -5.33 43.29
CA VAL A 175 15.92 -5.09 41.86
C VAL A 175 14.65 -4.62 41.19
N ASP A 176 14.71 -3.47 40.55
CA ASP A 176 13.61 -2.90 39.79
C ASP A 176 13.79 -3.20 38.30
N VAL A 177 12.74 -3.71 37.66
CA VAL A 177 12.65 -3.91 36.20
C VAL A 177 11.53 -3.01 35.68
N PRO A 178 11.84 -1.92 34.97
CA PRO A 178 10.83 -0.94 34.57
C PRO A 178 10.02 -1.39 33.34
N GLU A 179 10.63 -2.14 32.43
CA GLU A 179 10.02 -2.53 31.17
C GLU A 179 10.53 -3.89 30.66
N PHE A 180 9.73 -4.51 29.80
CA PHE A 180 10.06 -5.75 29.12
C PHE A 180 9.92 -5.54 27.62
N VAL A 181 10.86 -6.09 26.84
CA VAL A 181 10.87 -5.95 25.39
C VAL A 181 10.88 -7.33 24.75
N SER A 182 10.02 -7.53 23.79
CA SER A 182 9.92 -8.75 22.99
C SER A 182 10.02 -8.39 21.52
N GLU A 183 10.91 -9.05 20.79
CA GLU A 183 11.11 -8.91 19.36
C GLU A 183 10.59 -10.17 18.68
N LEU A 184 9.63 -10.03 17.78
CA LEU A 184 8.95 -11.11 17.07
C LEU A 184 9.37 -11.08 15.60
N PRO A 185 10.21 -12.02 15.14
CA PRO A 185 10.67 -12.05 13.76
C PRO A 185 9.50 -12.44 12.85
N VAL A 186 9.02 -11.48 12.08
CA VAL A 186 7.92 -11.63 11.12
C VAL A 186 7.93 -10.47 10.12
N ALA A 187 7.83 -10.79 8.83
CA ALA A 187 7.80 -9.80 7.76
C ALA A 187 6.40 -9.17 7.57
N LEU A 188 5.77 -8.72 8.67
CA LEU A 188 4.41 -8.18 8.66
C LEU A 188 4.30 -6.92 7.79
N LYS A 189 5.29 -6.01 7.90
CA LYS A 189 5.30 -4.79 7.08
C LYS A 189 5.44 -5.11 5.60
N GLU A 190 6.33 -6.02 5.24
CA GLU A 190 6.52 -6.42 3.84
C GLU A 190 5.25 -7.07 3.27
N ALA A 191 4.57 -7.94 4.06
CA ALA A 191 3.30 -8.54 3.67
C ALA A 191 2.19 -7.49 3.48
N TYR A 192 2.11 -6.52 4.38
CA TYR A 192 1.18 -5.39 4.29
C TYR A 192 1.47 -4.52 3.07
N ASP A 193 2.72 -4.15 2.82
CA ASP A 193 3.12 -3.33 1.68
C ASP A 193 2.80 -4.03 0.35
N LEU A 194 3.02 -5.35 0.25
CA LEU A 194 2.61 -6.15 -0.91
C LEU A 194 1.09 -6.12 -1.10
N ALA A 195 0.33 -6.29 -0.02
CA ALA A 195 -1.13 -6.25 -0.04
C ALA A 195 -1.65 -4.88 -0.51
N VAL A 196 -1.11 -3.79 0.04
CA VAL A 196 -1.47 -2.41 -0.33
C VAL A 196 -1.16 -2.12 -1.80
N LYS A 197 0.03 -2.48 -2.29
CA LYS A 197 0.40 -2.30 -3.70
C LYS A 197 -0.48 -3.13 -4.63
N THR A 198 -0.83 -4.35 -4.22
CA THR A 198 -1.78 -5.18 -4.97
C THR A 198 -3.13 -4.50 -5.10
N MET A 199 -3.66 -3.99 -3.98
CA MET A 199 -4.95 -3.29 -3.97
C MET A 199 -4.91 -2.00 -4.80
N GLN A 200 -3.81 -1.24 -4.71
CA GLN A 200 -3.61 -0.02 -5.52
C GLN A 200 -3.62 -0.34 -7.01
N ARG A 201 -2.86 -1.38 -7.42
CA ARG A 201 -2.82 -1.78 -8.82
C ARG A 201 -4.18 -2.25 -9.32
N GLU A 202 -4.86 -3.07 -8.51
CA GLU A 202 -6.20 -3.54 -8.85
C GLU A 202 -7.19 -2.38 -9.03
N ASN A 203 -7.17 -1.41 -8.12
CA ASN A 203 -8.02 -0.21 -8.21
C ASN A 203 -7.72 0.64 -9.46
N ASN A 204 -6.46 0.70 -9.89
CA ASN A 204 -6.04 1.50 -11.05
C ASN A 204 -6.31 0.82 -12.38
N GLU A 205 -6.12 -0.50 -12.47
CA GLU A 205 -6.10 -1.23 -13.73
C GLU A 205 -7.33 -2.12 -13.95
N ALA A 206 -8.15 -2.37 -12.91
CA ALA A 206 -9.25 -3.35 -12.94
C ALA A 206 -8.75 -4.71 -13.51
N TRP A 207 -7.60 -5.16 -13.01
CA TRP A 207 -6.88 -6.28 -13.59
C TRP A 207 -7.67 -7.59 -13.49
N PHE A 208 -8.32 -7.83 -12.34
CA PHE A 208 -9.13 -9.03 -12.14
C PHE A 208 -10.44 -8.98 -12.93
N GLU A 209 -11.03 -7.81 -13.10
CA GLU A 209 -12.20 -7.63 -13.98
C GLU A 209 -11.84 -7.97 -15.41
N ASN A 210 -10.73 -7.42 -15.93
CA ASN A 210 -10.27 -7.71 -17.29
C ASN A 210 -9.92 -9.19 -17.47
N LEU A 211 -9.23 -9.81 -16.49
CA LEU A 211 -8.95 -11.24 -16.52
C LEU A 211 -10.24 -12.06 -16.53
N THR A 212 -11.22 -11.70 -15.73
CA THR A 212 -12.51 -12.42 -15.67
C THR A 212 -13.25 -12.34 -16.98
N ILE A 213 -13.30 -11.16 -17.61
CA ILE A 213 -13.90 -10.99 -18.94
C ILE A 213 -13.17 -11.84 -19.97
N ASP A 214 -11.83 -11.88 -19.92
CA ASP A 214 -11.02 -12.73 -20.79
C ASP A 214 -11.31 -14.22 -20.58
N LEU A 215 -11.43 -14.67 -19.34
CA LEU A 215 -11.79 -16.05 -19.01
C LEU A 215 -13.21 -16.40 -19.47
N MET A 216 -14.16 -15.47 -19.28
CA MET A 216 -15.54 -15.65 -19.76
C MET A 216 -15.59 -15.77 -21.30
N THR A 217 -14.89 -14.89 -22.01
CA THR A 217 -14.88 -14.90 -23.49
C THR A 217 -14.15 -16.11 -24.07
N ALA A 218 -13.15 -16.63 -23.34
CA ALA A 218 -12.42 -17.84 -23.73
C ALA A 218 -13.20 -19.13 -23.43
N ASN A 219 -14.20 -19.11 -22.55
CA ASN A 219 -14.96 -20.27 -22.16
C ASN A 219 -16.14 -20.53 -23.13
N PRO A 220 -16.17 -21.64 -23.89
CA PRO A 220 -17.21 -21.90 -24.86
C PRO A 220 -18.62 -22.15 -24.25
N ASN A 221 -18.69 -22.41 -22.94
CA ASN A 221 -19.94 -22.62 -22.23
C ASN A 221 -20.58 -21.31 -21.73
N ILE A 222 -19.84 -20.20 -21.80
CA ILE A 222 -20.32 -18.85 -21.46
C ILE A 222 -20.59 -18.08 -22.74
N PRO A 223 -21.85 -17.87 -23.14
CA PRO A 223 -22.19 -17.18 -24.37
C PRO A 223 -21.92 -15.68 -24.22
N PHE A 224 -21.00 -15.15 -25.00
CA PHE A 224 -20.67 -13.72 -24.99
C PHE A 224 -21.19 -13.06 -26.27
N ASP A 225 -20.66 -13.51 -27.39
CA ASP A 225 -20.95 -12.97 -28.71
C ASP A 225 -20.85 -14.08 -29.73
N GLY A 226 -21.80 -14.15 -30.66
CA GLY A 226 -21.77 -15.22 -31.64
C GLY A 226 -22.73 -15.04 -32.82
N LEU A 227 -22.27 -15.58 -33.95
CA LEU A 227 -23.04 -15.69 -35.19
C LEU A 227 -22.88 -17.12 -35.69
N GLU A 228 -24.00 -17.85 -35.75
CA GLU A 228 -24.00 -19.25 -36.20
C GLU A 228 -25.07 -19.49 -37.27
N PHE A 229 -24.72 -20.31 -38.24
CA PHE A 229 -25.64 -20.72 -39.30
C PHE A 229 -26.36 -22.02 -38.90
N ASP A 230 -27.34 -21.88 -38.01
CA ASP A 230 -28.17 -22.96 -37.50
C ASP A 230 -29.62 -22.49 -37.38
N CYS A 231 -30.57 -23.37 -37.63
CA CYS A 231 -32.00 -23.09 -37.52
C CYS A 231 -32.57 -23.39 -36.14
N SER A 232 -31.74 -23.89 -35.20
CA SER A 232 -32.17 -24.20 -33.84
C SER A 232 -31.89 -23.01 -32.90
N PRO A 233 -32.93 -22.40 -32.27
CA PRO A 233 -32.68 -21.34 -31.28
C PRO A 233 -31.87 -21.89 -30.12
N LYS A 234 -30.88 -21.14 -29.67
CA LYS A 234 -30.05 -21.46 -28.51
C LYS A 234 -30.53 -20.71 -27.29
N SER A 235 -30.42 -21.36 -26.16
CA SER A 235 -30.73 -20.74 -24.86
C SER A 235 -29.78 -21.22 -23.76
N TRP A 236 -29.47 -20.34 -22.80
CA TRP A 236 -28.57 -20.59 -21.68
C TRP A 236 -29.20 -20.07 -20.41
N ARG A 237 -29.09 -20.84 -19.32
CA ARG A 237 -29.56 -20.40 -17.99
C ARG A 237 -28.45 -19.67 -17.26
N LEU A 238 -28.77 -18.54 -16.65
CA LEU A 238 -27.78 -17.77 -15.86
C LEU A 238 -27.21 -18.58 -14.69
N THR A 239 -27.98 -19.54 -14.14
CA THR A 239 -27.49 -20.46 -13.10
C THR A 239 -26.37 -21.34 -13.58
N ASP A 240 -26.44 -21.83 -14.82
CA ASP A 240 -25.44 -22.71 -15.40
C ASP A 240 -24.18 -21.90 -15.75
N ILE A 241 -24.37 -20.69 -16.32
CA ILE A 241 -23.28 -19.74 -16.59
C ILE A 241 -22.55 -19.36 -15.30
N ARG A 242 -23.28 -19.08 -14.22
CA ARG A 242 -22.70 -18.80 -12.90
C ARG A 242 -21.84 -19.96 -12.41
N ALA A 243 -22.36 -21.17 -12.45
CA ALA A 243 -21.62 -22.36 -12.01
C ALA A 243 -20.34 -22.58 -12.83
N GLU A 244 -20.42 -22.38 -14.14
CA GLU A 244 -19.29 -22.50 -15.05
C GLU A 244 -18.21 -21.43 -14.75
N LEU A 245 -18.62 -20.18 -14.53
CA LEU A 245 -17.70 -19.10 -14.16
C LEU A 245 -17.06 -19.35 -12.80
N GLN A 246 -17.84 -19.79 -11.81
CA GLN A 246 -17.32 -20.11 -10.46
C GLN A 246 -16.23 -21.20 -10.54
N GLU A 247 -16.45 -22.24 -11.34
CA GLU A 247 -15.48 -23.30 -11.52
C GLU A 247 -14.23 -22.82 -12.27
N THR A 248 -14.42 -22.00 -13.31
CA THR A 248 -13.34 -21.35 -14.06
C THR A 248 -12.46 -20.51 -13.14
N LEU A 249 -13.05 -19.66 -12.28
CA LEU A 249 -12.31 -18.83 -11.35
C LEU A 249 -11.60 -19.65 -10.28
N ARG A 250 -12.25 -20.69 -9.75
CA ARG A 250 -11.67 -21.57 -8.73
C ARG A 250 -10.35 -22.20 -9.17
N PHE A 251 -10.22 -22.53 -10.47
CA PHE A 251 -9.00 -23.14 -11.01
C PHE A 251 -7.98 -22.09 -11.47
N ASN A 252 -8.41 -20.98 -12.05
CA ASN A 252 -7.49 -20.03 -12.66
C ASN A 252 -6.89 -19.04 -11.67
N LEU A 253 -7.62 -18.58 -10.64
CA LEU A 253 -7.08 -17.61 -9.69
C LEU A 253 -5.86 -18.14 -8.90
N PRO A 254 -5.83 -19.39 -8.40
CA PRO A 254 -4.64 -19.93 -7.74
C PRO A 254 -3.44 -20.12 -8.67
N ALA A 255 -3.64 -20.13 -9.98
CA ALA A 255 -2.57 -20.24 -10.96
C ALA A 255 -1.87 -18.91 -11.24
N ILE A 256 -2.45 -17.78 -10.78
CA ILE A 256 -1.84 -16.46 -10.93
C ILE A 256 -0.55 -16.39 -10.15
N ARG A 257 0.52 -15.96 -10.84
CA ARG A 257 1.84 -15.74 -10.26
C ARG A 257 2.02 -14.28 -9.90
N VAL A 258 2.29 -13.99 -8.64
CA VAL A 258 2.66 -12.65 -8.20
C VAL A 258 4.16 -12.47 -8.47
N ALA A 259 4.49 -11.47 -9.30
CA ALA A 259 5.88 -11.21 -9.68
C ALA A 259 6.72 -10.84 -8.44
N ASN A 260 7.98 -11.27 -8.47
CA ASN A 260 8.97 -11.01 -7.43
C ASN A 260 8.67 -11.62 -6.04
N THR A 261 7.65 -12.48 -5.91
CA THR A 261 7.43 -13.30 -4.73
C THR A 261 8.00 -14.71 -4.92
N GLU A 262 8.20 -15.42 -3.83
CA GLU A 262 8.59 -16.81 -3.88
C GLU A 262 7.40 -17.70 -4.27
N HIS A 263 7.61 -18.63 -5.17
CA HIS A 263 6.59 -19.60 -5.56
C HIS A 263 7.29 -20.89 -5.96
N ALA A 264 6.60 -21.99 -5.81
CA ALA A 264 7.09 -23.27 -6.28
C ALA A 264 7.51 -23.15 -7.77
N PRO A 265 8.71 -23.58 -8.15
CA PRO A 265 9.18 -23.47 -9.53
C PRO A 265 8.16 -24.13 -10.46
N PHE A 266 7.74 -23.37 -11.45
CA PHE A 266 6.80 -23.84 -12.46
C PHE A 266 7.56 -24.80 -13.38
N ASN A 267 7.77 -26.02 -12.98
CA ASN A 267 8.44 -27.07 -13.71
C ASN A 267 9.71 -26.62 -14.50
N GLU A 268 10.45 -27.53 -15.05
CA GLU A 268 11.60 -27.28 -15.95
C GLU A 268 11.27 -26.43 -17.20
N ARG A 269 9.98 -26.11 -17.40
CA ARG A 269 9.44 -25.30 -18.51
C ARG A 269 9.57 -23.79 -18.32
N GLU A 270 9.93 -23.29 -17.12
CA GLU A 270 10.00 -21.84 -16.86
C GLU A 270 10.91 -21.11 -17.86
N SER A 271 12.03 -21.71 -18.27
CA SER A 271 12.91 -21.16 -19.31
C SER A 271 12.28 -21.08 -20.69
N ALA A 272 11.31 -21.96 -20.97
CA ALA A 272 10.55 -21.96 -22.21
C ALA A 272 9.49 -20.85 -22.19
N TYR A 273 8.83 -20.60 -21.03
CA TYR A 273 7.89 -19.52 -20.84
C TYR A 273 8.53 -18.13 -20.99
N ARG A 274 9.75 -17.93 -20.54
CA ARG A 274 10.50 -16.69 -20.74
C ARG A 274 10.75 -16.38 -22.22
N ARG A 275 10.96 -17.40 -23.05
CA ARG A 275 11.20 -17.20 -24.49
C ARG A 275 9.97 -16.74 -25.28
N VAL A 276 8.75 -16.98 -24.79
CA VAL A 276 7.53 -16.55 -25.46
C VAL A 276 7.18 -15.09 -25.18
N GLN A 277 7.62 -14.55 -24.05
CA GLN A 277 7.56 -13.10 -23.82
C GLN A 277 8.34 -12.31 -24.90
N ASP A 278 9.32 -12.96 -25.55
CA ASP A 278 10.09 -12.39 -26.66
C ASP A 278 9.45 -12.60 -28.04
N VAL A 279 8.35 -13.36 -28.14
CA VAL A 279 7.68 -13.60 -29.42
C VAL A 279 6.64 -12.52 -29.67
N LYS A 280 6.78 -11.82 -30.79
CA LYS A 280 5.81 -10.81 -31.19
C LYS A 280 4.44 -11.46 -31.37
N LEU A 281 3.39 -10.86 -30.79
CA LEU A 281 2.00 -11.29 -30.99
C LEU A 281 1.67 -11.47 -32.50
N GLU A 282 2.28 -10.67 -33.36
CA GLU A 282 2.14 -10.74 -34.81
C GLU A 282 2.67 -12.06 -35.41
N ASP A 283 3.77 -12.59 -34.86
CA ASP A 283 4.33 -13.88 -35.26
C ASP A 283 3.44 -15.04 -34.78
N TYR A 284 2.80 -14.90 -33.64
CA TYR A 284 1.81 -15.84 -33.11
C TYR A 284 0.60 -15.95 -34.03
N PHE A 285 -0.03 -14.82 -34.39
CA PHE A 285 -1.18 -14.81 -35.29
C PHE A 285 -0.86 -15.25 -36.73
N GLN A 286 0.41 -15.18 -37.13
CA GLN A 286 0.89 -15.63 -38.44
C GLN A 286 1.40 -17.08 -38.42
N GLY A 287 1.25 -17.80 -37.31
CA GLY A 287 1.69 -19.19 -37.16
C GLY A 287 3.22 -19.36 -37.16
N ARG A 288 3.98 -18.29 -36.91
CA ARG A 288 5.46 -18.29 -36.91
C ARG A 288 6.05 -18.53 -35.52
N LEU A 289 5.42 -19.34 -34.72
CA LEU A 289 5.91 -19.68 -33.40
C LEU A 289 7.17 -20.56 -33.46
N PRO A 290 8.13 -20.35 -32.55
CA PRO A 290 9.22 -21.30 -32.39
C PRO A 290 8.66 -22.68 -32.07
N THR A 291 9.15 -23.71 -32.76
CA THR A 291 8.66 -25.10 -32.65
C THR A 291 8.74 -25.77 -31.28
N ASN A 292 9.30 -25.07 -30.26
CA ASN A 292 9.54 -25.58 -28.91
C ASN A 292 8.75 -24.83 -27.84
N VAL A 293 7.73 -24.05 -28.21
CA VAL A 293 6.91 -23.30 -27.27
C VAL A 293 5.76 -24.20 -26.80
N PRO A 294 5.60 -24.47 -25.50
CA PRO A 294 4.45 -25.22 -25.00
C PRO A 294 3.14 -24.46 -25.31
N ASP A 295 2.08 -25.21 -25.63
CA ASP A 295 0.77 -24.65 -26.03
C ASP A 295 0.13 -23.80 -24.92
N ASP A 296 0.50 -24.04 -23.66
CA ASP A 296 0.00 -23.34 -22.48
C ASP A 296 0.75 -22.03 -22.13
N GLN A 297 1.75 -21.64 -22.92
CA GLN A 297 2.59 -20.46 -22.65
C GLN A 297 1.84 -19.13 -22.72
N TYR A 298 0.88 -19.06 -23.62
CA TYR A 298 0.05 -17.86 -23.76
C TYR A 298 -0.78 -17.61 -22.49
N GLU A 299 -1.25 -18.68 -21.86
CA GLU A 299 -1.99 -18.65 -20.60
C GLU A 299 -1.10 -18.23 -19.44
N TYR A 300 0.16 -18.68 -19.42
CA TYR A 300 1.12 -18.29 -18.38
C TYR A 300 1.39 -16.78 -18.33
N GLY A 301 1.57 -16.14 -19.48
CA GLY A 301 1.78 -14.69 -19.57
C GLY A 301 0.59 -13.86 -19.05
N ARG A 302 -0.63 -14.35 -19.22
CA ARG A 302 -1.85 -13.72 -18.71
C ARG A 302 -2.03 -13.87 -17.19
N LEU A 303 -1.57 -14.97 -16.62
CA LEU A 303 -1.70 -15.28 -15.19
C LEU A 303 -0.52 -14.75 -14.35
N ARG A 304 0.18 -13.73 -14.83
CA ARG A 304 1.23 -13.05 -14.09
C ARG A 304 0.75 -11.68 -13.62
N PHE A 305 0.63 -11.52 -12.31
CA PHE A 305 0.30 -10.26 -11.66
C PHE A 305 1.58 -9.61 -11.13
N ASP A 306 1.85 -8.37 -11.51
CA ASP A 306 3.02 -7.62 -11.01
C ASP A 306 2.53 -6.46 -10.13
N ALA A 307 2.75 -6.55 -8.83
CA ALA A 307 2.39 -5.50 -7.87
C ALA A 307 3.42 -4.35 -7.82
N GLY A 308 4.46 -4.37 -8.65
CA GLY A 308 5.53 -3.35 -8.62
C GLY A 308 6.38 -3.40 -7.36
N ILE A 309 6.57 -4.58 -6.77
CA ILE A 309 7.43 -4.78 -5.60
C ILE A 309 8.83 -5.22 -6.00
N ALA A 310 9.83 -4.91 -5.14
CA ALA A 310 11.14 -5.55 -5.21
C ALA A 310 11.04 -7.06 -4.92
N ARG A 311 12.13 -7.80 -5.10
CA ARG A 311 12.16 -9.22 -4.76
C ARG A 311 11.86 -9.41 -3.26
N SER A 312 10.92 -10.29 -2.96
CA SER A 312 10.40 -10.61 -1.64
C SER A 312 10.69 -12.07 -1.30
N GLY A 313 10.95 -12.37 -0.03
CA GLY A 313 10.99 -13.74 0.50
C GLY A 313 9.58 -14.32 0.76
N LEU A 314 8.53 -13.53 0.59
CA LEU A 314 7.16 -13.93 0.81
C LEU A 314 6.61 -14.73 -0.38
N SER A 315 5.71 -15.66 -0.11
CA SER A 315 4.89 -16.30 -1.13
C SER A 315 3.50 -15.69 -1.17
N ALA A 316 2.89 -15.60 -2.36
CA ALA A 316 1.56 -14.99 -2.52
C ALA A 316 0.71 -15.74 -3.54
N ALA A 317 -0.59 -15.85 -3.26
CA ALA A 317 -1.57 -16.47 -4.13
C ALA A 317 -2.93 -15.78 -4.03
N PHE A 318 -3.72 -15.85 -5.11
CA PHE A 318 -5.12 -15.43 -5.12
C PHE A 318 -6.03 -16.65 -5.08
N ILE A 319 -7.09 -16.57 -4.32
CA ILE A 319 -8.06 -17.66 -4.21
C ILE A 319 -9.49 -17.14 -4.35
N TYR A 320 -10.34 -17.99 -4.90
CA TYR A 320 -11.78 -17.86 -4.92
C TYR A 320 -12.41 -19.18 -4.49
N ASN A 321 -13.42 -19.11 -3.62
CA ASN A 321 -14.21 -20.25 -3.22
C ASN A 321 -15.66 -20.04 -3.65
N PRO A 322 -16.27 -20.94 -4.43
CA PRO A 322 -17.68 -20.86 -4.82
C PRO A 322 -18.67 -20.67 -3.66
N ALA A 323 -18.30 -21.12 -2.45
CA ALA A 323 -19.11 -20.93 -1.24
C ALA A 323 -19.20 -19.46 -0.77
N TRP A 324 -18.31 -18.58 -1.23
CA TRP A 324 -18.35 -17.15 -0.86
C TRP A 324 -19.43 -16.37 -1.61
N GLY A 325 -20.10 -17.01 -2.54
CA GLY A 325 -21.14 -16.37 -3.34
C GLY A 325 -20.60 -15.65 -4.57
N MET A 326 -21.51 -15.43 -5.49
CA MET A 326 -21.31 -14.63 -6.70
C MET A 326 -22.64 -14.04 -7.10
N ASP A 327 -22.70 -12.75 -7.32
CA ASP A 327 -23.82 -12.15 -8.04
C ASP A 327 -23.49 -12.12 -9.52
N LEU A 328 -24.37 -12.71 -10.35
CA LEU A 328 -24.22 -12.73 -11.80
C LEU A 328 -25.58 -12.50 -12.44
N ASN A 329 -25.63 -11.47 -13.25
CA ASN A 329 -26.76 -11.16 -14.11
C ASN A 329 -26.28 -11.10 -15.57
N GLY A 330 -27.17 -11.31 -16.52
CA GLY A 330 -26.86 -11.22 -17.94
C GLY A 330 -28.04 -10.62 -18.71
N GLN A 331 -27.75 -9.77 -19.68
CA GLN A 331 -28.76 -9.07 -20.46
C GLN A 331 -28.53 -9.25 -21.97
N PRO A 332 -29.60 -9.30 -22.81
CA PRO A 332 -31.02 -9.39 -22.43
C PRO A 332 -31.41 -10.81 -21.97
N ASN A 333 -32.16 -10.92 -20.87
CA ASN A 333 -32.68 -12.20 -20.43
C ASN A 333 -34.21 -12.18 -20.22
N LYS A 334 -34.81 -13.37 -20.15
CA LYS A 334 -36.22 -13.56 -19.75
C LYS A 334 -36.27 -14.63 -18.67
N GLY A 335 -36.54 -14.19 -17.43
CA GLY A 335 -36.64 -15.12 -16.29
C GLY A 335 -35.35 -15.91 -16.03
N GLY A 336 -34.18 -15.28 -16.16
CA GLY A 336 -32.88 -15.93 -15.97
C GLY A 336 -32.40 -16.80 -17.15
N VAL A 337 -33.01 -16.66 -18.32
CA VAL A 337 -32.63 -17.38 -19.54
C VAL A 337 -32.21 -16.39 -20.64
N LEU A 338 -30.99 -16.53 -21.10
CA LEU A 338 -30.46 -15.86 -22.29
C LEU A 338 -30.89 -16.65 -23.55
N SER A 339 -31.21 -15.97 -24.64
CA SER A 339 -31.63 -16.63 -25.87
C SER A 339 -31.08 -15.95 -27.12
N SER A 340 -30.62 -16.74 -28.10
CA SER A 340 -30.20 -16.22 -29.38
C SER A 340 -31.38 -15.66 -30.19
N LYS A 341 -31.10 -14.70 -31.06
CA LYS A 341 -32.06 -14.19 -32.02
C LYS A 341 -31.93 -14.99 -33.33
N LEU A 342 -32.98 -15.70 -33.70
CA LEU A 342 -33.03 -16.43 -34.94
C LEU A 342 -33.58 -15.55 -36.07
N THR A 343 -32.80 -15.34 -37.10
CA THR A 343 -33.22 -14.63 -38.32
C THR A 343 -33.25 -15.62 -39.49
N LYS A 344 -34.36 -15.62 -40.24
CA LYS A 344 -34.50 -16.40 -41.46
C LYS A 344 -34.36 -15.49 -42.67
N GLY A 345 -33.75 -15.99 -43.73
CA GLY A 345 -33.63 -15.25 -44.99
C GLY A 345 -34.98 -14.72 -45.47
N SER A 346 -35.05 -13.44 -45.83
CA SER A 346 -36.28 -12.76 -46.24
C SER A 346 -36.78 -13.18 -47.63
N ALA A 347 -35.88 -13.64 -48.49
CA ALA A 347 -36.24 -14.15 -49.82
C ALA A 347 -36.67 -15.62 -49.75
N GLU A 348 -37.70 -16.02 -50.51
CA GLU A 348 -38.28 -17.35 -50.46
C GLU A 348 -37.27 -18.48 -50.73
N TYR A 349 -36.27 -18.23 -51.55
CA TYR A 349 -35.19 -19.17 -51.87
C TYR A 349 -34.05 -19.16 -50.83
N LEU A 350 -34.05 -18.21 -49.84
CA LEU A 350 -33.08 -18.13 -48.76
C LEU A 350 -33.65 -18.57 -47.41
N ARG A 351 -34.92 -19.03 -47.36
CA ARG A 351 -35.57 -19.45 -46.09
C ARG A 351 -34.91 -20.62 -45.39
N PHE A 352 -34.05 -21.38 -46.11
CA PHE A 352 -33.23 -22.43 -45.51
C PHE A 352 -31.97 -21.89 -44.82
N LEU A 353 -31.59 -20.63 -45.09
CA LEU A 353 -30.50 -19.97 -44.40
C LEU A 353 -31.01 -19.34 -43.10
N CYS A 354 -30.81 -20.05 -42.01
CA CYS A 354 -31.07 -19.54 -40.67
C CYS A 354 -29.77 -19.03 -40.04
N THR A 355 -29.86 -17.92 -39.37
CA THR A 355 -28.74 -17.33 -38.64
C THR A 355 -29.16 -17.08 -37.22
N ASN A 356 -28.46 -17.67 -36.30
CA ASN A 356 -28.54 -17.35 -34.88
C ASN A 356 -27.46 -16.33 -34.56
N PHE A 357 -27.82 -15.21 -33.96
CA PHE A 357 -26.88 -14.25 -33.43
C PHE A 357 -27.26 -13.92 -32.01
N TYR A 358 -26.25 -13.67 -31.21
CA TYR A 358 -26.40 -13.25 -29.83
C TYR A 358 -25.25 -12.35 -29.42
N HIS A 359 -25.56 -11.42 -28.54
CA HIS A 359 -24.62 -10.56 -27.84
C HIS A 359 -25.21 -10.33 -26.44
N PHE A 360 -24.47 -10.68 -25.42
CA PHE A 360 -24.89 -10.54 -24.03
C PHE A 360 -23.93 -9.68 -23.25
N THR A 361 -24.48 -8.85 -22.38
CA THR A 361 -23.74 -8.10 -21.39
C THR A 361 -23.93 -8.76 -20.03
N TYR A 362 -22.88 -8.78 -19.23
CA TYR A 362 -22.87 -9.39 -17.91
C TYR A 362 -22.50 -8.37 -16.85
N ASP A 363 -23.25 -8.45 -15.72
CA ASP A 363 -22.89 -7.84 -14.47
C ASP A 363 -22.42 -8.95 -13.52
N VAL A 364 -21.23 -8.84 -12.99
CA VAL A 364 -20.65 -9.87 -12.12
C VAL A 364 -19.99 -9.24 -10.92
N ILE A 365 -20.33 -9.74 -9.72
CA ILE A 365 -19.67 -9.34 -8.47
C ILE A 365 -19.30 -10.61 -7.71
N TYR A 366 -18.01 -10.73 -7.35
CA TYR A 366 -17.53 -11.83 -6.52
C TYR A 366 -16.28 -11.40 -5.73
N PRO A 367 -16.01 -12.00 -4.56
CA PRO A 367 -14.83 -11.68 -3.77
C PRO A 367 -13.61 -12.49 -4.21
N VAL A 368 -12.44 -11.86 -4.14
CA VAL A 368 -11.14 -12.50 -4.25
C VAL A 368 -10.40 -12.31 -2.94
N VAL A 369 -9.74 -13.36 -2.46
CA VAL A 369 -8.83 -13.29 -1.31
C VAL A 369 -7.40 -13.46 -1.80
N MET A 370 -6.53 -12.54 -1.40
CA MET A 370 -5.09 -12.71 -1.52
C MET A 370 -4.53 -13.27 -0.23
N VAL A 371 -3.73 -14.31 -0.34
CA VAL A 371 -3.02 -14.95 0.79
C VAL A 371 -1.53 -14.72 0.59
N ILE A 372 -0.89 -14.12 1.57
CA ILE A 372 0.56 -13.85 1.61
C ILE A 372 1.13 -14.63 2.78
N ARG A 373 2.23 -15.34 2.56
CA ARG A 373 2.85 -16.20 3.58
C ARG A 373 4.32 -15.85 3.76
N ASP A 374 4.70 -15.80 5.01
CA ASP A 374 6.08 -15.78 5.49
C ASP A 374 6.34 -17.12 6.20
N ASP A 375 7.02 -18.04 5.52
CA ASP A 375 7.28 -19.37 6.08
C ASP A 375 8.43 -19.35 7.11
N GLU A 376 9.24 -18.28 7.17
CA GLU A 376 10.32 -18.12 8.13
C GLU A 376 9.91 -17.42 9.43
N ALA A 377 8.72 -16.80 9.43
CA ALA A 377 8.19 -16.08 10.58
C ALA A 377 8.17 -16.92 11.85
N PHE A 378 8.36 -16.26 13.00
CA PHE A 378 8.29 -16.87 14.33
C PHE A 378 9.21 -18.10 14.46
N LEU A 379 10.42 -17.99 13.91
CA LEU A 379 11.42 -19.07 13.91
C LEU A 379 10.97 -20.35 13.17
N GLY A 380 10.24 -20.19 12.07
CA GLY A 380 9.79 -21.27 11.20
C GLY A 380 8.40 -21.85 11.54
N LYS A 381 7.63 -21.19 12.42
CA LYS A 381 6.20 -21.53 12.62
C LYS A 381 5.33 -21.07 11.46
N GLY A 382 5.79 -20.03 10.74
CA GLY A 382 5.10 -19.41 9.63
C GLY A 382 4.06 -18.38 10.05
N PHE A 383 3.82 -17.41 9.17
CA PHE A 383 2.81 -16.37 9.30
C PHE A 383 2.01 -16.26 8.01
N THR A 384 0.73 -15.94 8.13
CA THR A 384 -0.16 -15.74 6.98
C THR A 384 -0.86 -14.40 7.13
N PHE A 385 -0.69 -13.54 6.12
CA PHE A 385 -1.46 -12.31 5.97
C PHE A 385 -2.43 -12.48 4.80
N GLN A 386 -3.70 -12.14 5.00
CA GLN A 386 -4.71 -12.26 3.96
C GLN A 386 -5.64 -11.04 3.96
N PHE A 387 -6.10 -10.66 2.79
CA PHE A 387 -7.10 -9.61 2.63
C PHE A 387 -8.03 -9.94 1.47
N ALA A 388 -9.20 -9.34 1.45
CA ALA A 388 -10.20 -9.58 0.43
C ALA A 388 -10.60 -8.30 -0.30
N PHE A 389 -10.98 -8.44 -1.56
CA PHE A 389 -11.53 -7.36 -2.38
C PHE A 389 -12.58 -7.91 -3.35
N PRO A 390 -13.59 -7.11 -3.71
CA PRO A 390 -14.56 -7.52 -4.72
C PRO A 390 -14.00 -7.27 -6.13
N VAL A 391 -14.31 -8.17 -7.05
CA VAL A 391 -14.21 -7.95 -8.49
C VAL A 391 -15.59 -7.54 -8.98
N ILE A 392 -15.68 -6.42 -9.70
CA ILE A 392 -16.95 -5.80 -10.09
C ILE A 392 -16.94 -5.53 -11.59
N ILE A 393 -17.77 -6.24 -12.32
CA ILE A 393 -18.01 -6.07 -13.74
C ILE A 393 -19.43 -5.55 -13.95
N ASP A 394 -19.57 -4.49 -14.72
CA ASP A 394 -20.83 -3.85 -15.08
C ASP A 394 -20.86 -3.66 -16.59
N ASP A 395 -21.88 -4.19 -17.26
CA ASP A 395 -22.01 -4.17 -18.73
C ASP A 395 -20.75 -4.64 -19.48
N ASN A 396 -20.16 -5.77 -19.08
CA ASN A 396 -18.92 -6.32 -19.62
C ASN A 396 -17.68 -5.42 -19.46
N ALA A 397 -17.68 -4.51 -18.53
CA ALA A 397 -16.55 -3.63 -18.25
C ALA A 397 -16.22 -3.60 -16.76
N GLY A 398 -14.97 -3.44 -16.41
CA GLY A 398 -14.56 -3.22 -15.03
C GLY A 398 -15.20 -1.95 -14.47
N SER A 399 -15.98 -2.09 -13.40
CA SER A 399 -16.75 -0.98 -12.80
C SER A 399 -16.05 -0.29 -11.63
N ARG A 400 -14.73 -0.37 -11.56
CA ARG A 400 -13.98 0.43 -10.61
C ARG A 400 -13.95 1.86 -11.13
N ARG A 401 -14.77 2.71 -10.51
CA ARG A 401 -14.65 4.15 -10.75
C ARG A 401 -13.24 4.54 -10.37
N ALA A 402 -12.53 5.20 -11.29
CA ALA A 402 -11.20 5.72 -11.03
C ALA A 402 -11.25 6.51 -9.72
N PHE A 403 -10.67 5.95 -8.66
CA PHE A 403 -10.46 6.67 -7.44
C PHE A 403 -9.37 7.68 -7.73
N GLY A 404 -9.76 8.96 -7.79
CA GLY A 404 -8.80 9.95 -7.37
C GLY A 404 -8.32 9.50 -5.99
N TYR A 405 -7.03 9.44 -5.79
CA TYR A 405 -6.39 9.15 -4.51
C TYR A 405 -7.00 10.09 -3.47
N ARG A 406 -8.12 9.69 -2.88
CA ARG A 406 -8.50 10.22 -1.58
C ARG A 406 -7.61 9.47 -0.64
N GLU A 407 -6.80 10.22 0.10
CA GLU A 407 -6.05 9.73 1.23
C GLU A 407 -6.79 8.55 1.83
N PHE A 408 -6.12 7.40 1.95
CA PHE A 408 -6.61 6.34 2.79
C PHE A 408 -6.70 6.96 4.20
N ARG A 409 -7.83 7.55 4.53
CA ARG A 409 -8.14 7.81 5.91
C ARG A 409 -8.28 6.44 6.52
N GLY A 410 -7.19 6.00 7.16
CA GLY A 410 -7.26 4.86 8.03
C GLY A 410 -8.50 5.06 8.90
N PHE A 411 -9.28 4.02 9.08
CA PHE A 411 -10.36 4.04 10.06
C PHE A 411 -9.77 4.60 11.34
N GLU A 412 -10.05 5.86 11.63
CA GLU A 412 -9.78 6.45 12.93
C GLU A 412 -10.77 5.82 13.89
N GLN A 413 -10.44 4.64 14.37
CA GLN A 413 -10.99 4.22 15.65
C GLN A 413 -10.37 5.21 16.64
N SER A 414 -11.20 6.07 17.23
CA SER A 414 -10.86 6.89 18.37
C SER A 414 -10.32 5.94 19.46
N THR A 415 -9.04 5.68 19.41
CA THR A 415 -8.34 5.18 20.60
C THR A 415 -8.50 6.31 21.60
N GLY A 416 -8.79 6.03 22.86
CA GLY A 416 -8.93 7.07 23.91
C GLY A 416 -7.67 7.91 24.15
N PHE A 417 -6.64 7.73 23.31
CA PHE A 417 -5.41 8.51 23.29
C PHE A 417 -5.64 10.00 23.07
N CYS A 418 -6.46 10.37 22.06
CA CYS A 418 -6.73 11.78 21.77
C CYS A 418 -7.55 12.45 22.88
N ASP A 419 -8.28 11.68 23.67
CA ASP A 419 -9.13 12.15 24.77
C ASP A 419 -8.36 12.20 26.11
N ASN A 420 -7.25 11.48 26.23
CA ASN A 420 -6.41 11.46 27.45
C ASN A 420 -5.46 12.66 27.48
N LEU A 421 -6.00 13.83 27.80
CA LEU A 421 -5.29 15.09 27.76
C LEU A 421 -4.41 15.29 29.00
N GLY A 422 -3.14 15.62 28.76
CA GLY A 422 -2.16 16.00 29.79
C GLY A 422 -2.48 17.28 30.52
N SER A 423 -1.64 17.58 31.48
CA SER A 423 -1.77 18.81 32.32
C SER A 423 -1.14 20.04 31.66
N GLN A 424 -0.20 19.86 30.72
CA GLN A 424 0.56 20.94 30.09
C GLN A 424 -0.25 21.62 28.99
N LEU A 425 -0.32 22.95 29.02
CA LEU A 425 -0.88 23.77 27.96
C LEU A 425 0.18 24.04 26.90
N LEU A 426 -0.19 23.89 25.64
CA LEU A 426 0.62 24.25 24.49
C LEU A 426 -0.07 25.38 23.71
N GLU A 427 0.70 26.39 23.34
CA GLU A 427 0.32 27.42 22.38
C GLU A 427 0.94 27.08 21.02
N VAL A 428 0.11 27.00 19.96
CA VAL A 428 0.58 26.80 18.58
C VAL A 428 0.22 28.04 17.77
N ARG A 429 1.22 28.64 17.12
CA ARG A 429 1.07 29.72 16.16
C ARG A 429 1.48 29.24 14.78
N ALA A 430 0.64 29.50 13.79
CA ALA A 430 0.93 29.21 12.41
C ALA A 430 1.09 30.49 11.61
N SER A 431 2.13 30.55 10.81
CA SER A 431 2.44 31.66 9.92
C SER A 431 2.64 31.13 8.48
N GLY A 432 2.27 31.95 7.50
CA GLY A 432 2.54 31.72 6.10
C GLY A 432 3.82 32.45 5.68
N LEU A 433 4.61 31.83 4.81
CA LEU A 433 5.72 32.49 4.14
C LEU A 433 5.21 32.98 2.77
N GLU A 434 5.02 34.29 2.65
CA GLU A 434 4.60 34.94 1.41
C GLU A 434 5.78 35.70 0.80
N PRO A 435 6.14 35.47 -0.47
CA PRO A 435 7.36 35.99 -1.08
C PRO A 435 7.46 37.54 -1.06
N GLU A 436 6.34 38.22 -1.23
CA GLU A 436 6.32 39.69 -1.30
C GLU A 436 6.17 40.38 0.06
N ILE A 437 5.56 39.72 1.02
CA ILE A 437 5.14 40.32 2.30
C ILE A 437 6.01 39.78 3.45
N GLY A 438 6.61 38.60 3.27
CA GLY A 438 7.34 37.89 4.31
C GLY A 438 6.44 37.00 5.15
N VAL A 439 6.69 36.91 6.45
CA VAL A 439 5.93 36.06 7.37
C VAL A 439 4.62 36.76 7.74
N VAL A 440 3.50 36.09 7.46
CA VAL A 440 2.14 36.54 7.82
C VAL A 440 1.48 35.56 8.76
N GLU A 441 0.76 36.05 9.77
CA GLU A 441 0.00 35.16 10.67
C GLU A 441 -1.21 34.54 9.97
N LEU A 442 -1.46 33.25 10.21
CA LEU A 442 -2.53 32.51 9.59
C LEU A 442 -3.61 32.12 10.62
N GLY A 443 -4.84 32.58 10.36
CA GLY A 443 -6.05 32.09 11.02
C GLY A 443 -6.61 30.86 10.35
N ASP A 444 -7.50 30.13 11.03
CA ASP A 444 -8.19 28.94 10.54
C ASP A 444 -7.24 27.86 9.98
N VAL A 445 -6.08 27.71 10.60
CA VAL A 445 -5.14 26.63 10.34
C VAL A 445 -5.55 25.42 11.17
N THR A 446 -5.75 24.29 10.55
CA THR A 446 -5.99 23.02 11.25
C THR A 446 -4.69 22.58 11.92
N ILE A 447 -4.77 22.31 13.20
CA ILE A 447 -3.65 21.83 14.01
C ILE A 447 -3.91 20.39 14.37
N ASP A 448 -3.04 19.52 13.87
CA ASP A 448 -3.02 18.10 14.20
C ASP A 448 -1.82 17.82 15.12
N TYR A 449 -1.98 16.82 15.93
CA TYR A 449 -0.95 16.30 16.82
C TYR A 449 -0.63 14.87 16.41
N GLU A 450 0.63 14.63 16.11
CA GLU A 450 1.13 13.32 15.74
C GLU A 450 2.06 12.78 16.85
N CYS A 451 1.78 11.59 17.30
CA CYS A 451 2.64 10.85 18.21
C CYS A 451 3.02 9.53 17.60
N ILE A 452 4.22 9.44 17.03
CA ILE A 452 4.77 8.25 16.37
C ILE A 452 3.84 7.73 15.26
N THR A 453 2.68 7.19 15.60
CA THR A 453 1.72 6.57 14.67
C THR A 453 0.28 7.04 14.90
N GLN A 454 0.01 7.82 15.91
CA GLN A 454 -1.33 8.33 16.22
C GLN A 454 -1.43 9.82 15.87
N VAL A 455 -2.48 10.18 15.15
CA VAL A 455 -2.76 11.56 14.77
C VAL A 455 -4.08 12.00 15.37
N CYS A 456 -4.05 13.11 16.10
CA CYS A 456 -5.23 13.73 16.70
C CYS A 456 -5.45 15.12 16.12
N THR A 457 -6.63 15.44 15.62
CA THR A 457 -6.98 16.81 15.27
C THR A 457 -7.32 17.59 16.53
N LEU A 458 -6.45 18.53 16.88
CA LEU A 458 -6.60 19.35 18.09
C LEU A 458 -7.60 20.50 17.91
N GLY A 459 -7.73 21.02 16.69
CA GLY A 459 -8.62 22.12 16.37
C GLY A 459 -8.03 23.08 15.34
N THR A 460 -8.49 24.33 15.36
CA THR A 460 -8.02 25.38 14.42
C THR A 460 -7.48 26.60 15.16
N THR A 461 -6.52 27.30 14.53
CA THR A 461 -6.05 28.59 15.05
C THR A 461 -7.16 29.64 14.99
N LYS A 462 -7.35 30.41 16.06
CA LYS A 462 -8.36 31.47 16.17
C LYS A 462 -7.73 32.76 16.65
N ALA A 463 -8.36 33.89 16.32
CA ALA A 463 -7.94 35.20 16.80
C ALA A 463 -8.12 35.27 18.34
N TYR A 464 -7.05 35.53 19.05
CA TYR A 464 -7.04 35.72 20.49
C TYR A 464 -6.00 36.77 20.87
N GLU A 465 -6.41 37.84 21.54
CA GLU A 465 -5.54 38.96 21.96
C GLU A 465 -4.67 39.58 20.84
N GLY A 466 -5.22 39.62 19.62
CA GLY A 466 -4.56 40.24 18.45
C GLY A 466 -3.65 39.31 17.65
N PHE A 467 -3.57 38.02 18.02
CA PHE A 467 -2.78 37.00 17.32
C PHE A 467 -3.66 35.80 16.94
N TYR A 468 -3.31 35.09 15.86
CA TYR A 468 -3.94 33.81 15.53
C TYR A 468 -3.17 32.69 16.21
N ARG A 469 -3.85 31.94 17.09
CA ARG A 469 -3.24 30.84 17.82
C ARG A 469 -4.26 29.75 18.17
N TRP A 470 -3.77 28.55 18.37
CA TRP A 470 -4.47 27.49 19.04
C TRP A 470 -3.86 27.32 20.44
N ILE A 471 -4.67 27.15 21.47
CA ILE A 471 -4.23 26.89 22.83
C ILE A 471 -5.02 25.71 23.36
N GLY A 472 -4.34 24.67 23.82
CA GLY A 472 -4.98 23.48 24.34
C GLY A 472 -3.99 22.57 25.07
N ARG A 473 -4.49 21.41 25.46
CA ARG A 473 -3.69 20.36 26.07
C ARG A 473 -3.40 19.29 25.04
N LEU A 474 -2.21 18.72 25.10
CA LEU A 474 -1.83 17.59 24.26
C LEU A 474 -2.19 16.27 24.94
N PRO A 475 -2.45 15.20 24.15
CA PRO A 475 -2.52 13.86 24.66
C PRO A 475 -1.25 13.45 25.43
N GLU A 476 -1.41 12.74 26.54
CA GLU A 476 -0.30 12.26 27.37
C GLU A 476 0.34 10.99 26.77
N GLY A 477 1.61 10.76 27.12
CA GLY A 477 2.32 9.51 26.82
C GLY A 477 3.12 9.50 25.54
N CYS A 478 3.29 10.65 24.86
CA CYS A 478 4.10 10.75 23.66
C CYS A 478 5.56 11.09 23.95
N SER A 479 6.48 10.28 23.42
CA SER A 479 7.93 10.53 23.56
C SER A 479 8.48 11.50 22.50
N ALA A 480 7.81 11.68 21.38
CA ALA A 480 8.20 12.56 20.28
C ALA A 480 6.97 13.26 19.66
N PRO A 481 6.35 14.20 20.41
CA PRO A 481 5.15 14.89 19.98
C PRO A 481 5.46 15.82 18.81
N THR A 482 4.76 15.64 17.70
CA THR A 482 4.88 16.49 16.49
C THR A 482 3.57 17.23 16.25
N ILE A 483 3.65 18.52 16.02
CA ILE A 483 2.51 19.34 15.60
C ILE A 483 2.54 19.48 14.08
N ILE A 484 1.42 19.24 13.45
CA ILE A 484 1.23 19.41 12.01
C ILE A 484 0.23 20.53 11.79
N ALA A 485 0.60 21.52 10.99
CA ALA A 485 -0.27 22.61 10.58
C ALA A 485 -0.72 22.40 9.13
N ARG A 486 -2.04 22.50 8.89
CA ARG A 486 -2.63 22.36 7.54
C ARG A 486 -3.59 23.48 7.23
N LYS A 487 -3.44 24.07 6.04
CA LYS A 487 -4.36 25.10 5.53
C LYS A 487 -4.41 25.04 4.00
N PRO A 488 -5.60 25.09 3.38
CA PRO A 488 -5.72 25.21 1.93
C PRO A 488 -4.89 26.39 1.39
N GLY A 489 -4.15 26.17 0.31
CA GLY A 489 -3.26 27.16 -0.28
C GLY A 489 -1.88 27.28 0.36
N TYR A 490 -1.57 26.44 1.34
CA TYR A 490 -0.26 26.34 1.98
C TYR A 490 0.20 24.88 2.04
N LEU A 491 1.50 24.69 1.97
CA LEU A 491 2.11 23.39 2.20
C LEU A 491 2.02 23.04 3.70
N ALA A 492 1.61 21.82 4.01
CA ALA A 492 1.58 21.35 5.39
C ALA A 492 3.00 21.41 6.00
N ALA A 493 3.10 21.86 7.24
CA ALA A 493 4.36 21.98 7.94
C ALA A 493 4.29 21.24 9.28
N ARG A 494 5.46 20.70 9.71
CA ARG A 494 5.61 19.88 10.91
C ARG A 494 6.67 20.47 11.82
N GLU A 495 6.40 20.51 13.14
CA GLU A 495 7.36 20.92 14.15
C GLU A 495 7.22 20.04 15.40
N ILE A 496 8.35 19.70 16.01
CA ILE A 496 8.34 18.93 17.25
C ILE A 496 7.88 19.84 18.40
N ALA A 497 6.90 19.39 19.17
CA ALA A 497 6.39 20.13 20.32
C ALA A 497 7.39 20.08 21.49
N THR A 498 8.27 21.06 21.55
CA THR A 498 9.22 21.24 22.65
C THR A 498 8.82 22.47 23.47
N GLY A 499 8.46 22.28 24.74
CA GLY A 499 8.08 23.38 25.63
C GLY A 499 6.58 23.69 25.61
N ASP A 500 6.23 24.96 25.87
CA ASP A 500 4.85 25.46 25.99
C ASP A 500 4.35 26.21 24.75
N ARG A 501 5.22 26.38 23.76
CA ARG A 501 4.89 27.08 22.50
C ARG A 501 5.58 26.45 21.31
N VAL A 502 4.83 26.36 20.19
CA VAL A 502 5.31 25.94 18.88
C VAL A 502 4.93 27.01 17.84
N ASP A 503 5.93 27.51 17.11
CA ASP A 503 5.75 28.43 15.99
C ASP A 503 6.02 27.67 14.68
N ILE A 504 5.01 27.54 13.82
CA ILE A 504 5.09 26.79 12.56
C ILE A 504 4.99 27.75 11.38
N THR A 505 5.90 27.63 10.42
CA THR A 505 5.87 28.43 9.20
C THR A 505 5.53 27.53 8.00
N MET A 506 4.46 27.89 7.30
CA MET A 506 3.91 27.14 6.17
C MET A 506 4.24 27.86 4.84
N PRO A 507 4.97 27.23 3.91
CA PRO A 507 5.16 27.81 2.58
C PRO A 507 3.82 27.93 1.84
N ARG A 508 3.64 29.03 1.11
CA ARG A 508 2.47 29.22 0.27
C ARG A 508 2.53 28.31 -0.95
N LEU A 509 1.39 27.85 -1.39
CA LEU A 509 1.21 27.13 -2.66
C LEU A 509 0.67 28.10 -3.71
N ARG A 510 1.25 28.06 -4.91
CA ARG A 510 0.80 28.81 -6.07
C ARG A 510 0.14 27.86 -7.06
N GLU A 511 -1.06 28.20 -7.47
CA GLU A 511 -1.77 27.47 -8.52
C GLU A 511 -1.18 27.84 -9.89
N MET A 512 -0.87 26.81 -10.69
CA MET A 512 -0.26 26.92 -12.01
C MET A 512 -1.13 26.21 -13.03
N ASN A 513 -1.36 26.83 -14.17
CA ASN A 513 -1.95 26.17 -15.33
C ASN A 513 -0.96 25.17 -15.92
N VAL A 514 -1.44 24.00 -16.31
CA VAL A 514 -0.59 22.95 -16.87
C VAL A 514 -0.76 22.93 -18.39
N ASN A 515 0.34 23.11 -19.10
CA ASN A 515 0.45 22.85 -20.52
C ASN A 515 1.33 21.61 -20.74
N VAL A 516 0.94 20.72 -21.63
CA VAL A 516 1.73 19.53 -21.96
C VAL A 516 2.08 19.53 -23.44
N LEU A 517 3.37 19.40 -23.73
CA LEU A 517 3.89 19.25 -25.06
C LEU A 517 4.57 17.88 -25.20
N LYS A 518 4.26 17.17 -26.26
CA LYS A 518 4.95 15.92 -26.60
C LYS A 518 6.08 16.17 -27.61
N HIS A 519 7.18 15.49 -27.41
CA HIS A 519 8.33 15.48 -28.31
C HIS A 519 8.41 14.11 -28.97
N PRO A 520 7.97 13.96 -30.23
CA PRO A 520 8.11 12.69 -30.91
C PRO A 520 9.58 12.32 -31.06
N TYR A 521 9.92 11.05 -30.81
CA TYR A 521 11.26 10.50 -30.86
C TYR A 521 11.26 9.15 -31.60
N ASP A 522 12.12 9.00 -32.59
CA ASP A 522 12.19 7.80 -33.43
C ASP A 522 13.31 6.82 -33.03
N GLY A 523 13.98 7.08 -31.92
CA GLY A 523 15.12 6.30 -31.43
C GLY A 523 16.47 6.98 -31.73
N GLU A 524 16.51 8.01 -32.57
CA GLU A 524 17.73 8.74 -32.93
C GLU A 524 17.57 10.26 -32.77
N VAL A 525 16.41 10.82 -33.14
CA VAL A 525 16.19 12.27 -33.22
C VAL A 525 14.88 12.68 -32.54
N PHE A 526 14.93 13.79 -31.79
CA PHE A 526 13.75 14.49 -31.30
C PHE A 526 13.16 15.41 -32.38
N TYR A 527 11.88 15.25 -32.64
CA TYR A 527 11.13 16.15 -33.50
C TYR A 527 10.61 17.36 -32.71
N PRO A 528 10.26 18.47 -33.38
CA PRO A 528 9.71 19.65 -32.71
C PRO A 528 8.51 19.33 -31.81
N PRO A 529 8.37 20.05 -30.67
CA PRO A 529 7.27 19.85 -29.74
C PRO A 529 5.89 20.04 -30.40
N GLN A 530 4.94 19.21 -30.02
CA GLN A 530 3.59 19.19 -30.54
C GLN A 530 2.59 19.10 -29.38
N SER A 531 1.37 19.60 -29.59
CA SER A 531 0.27 19.38 -28.68
C SER A 531 -0.20 17.91 -28.69
N LEU A 532 -0.86 17.49 -27.63
CA LEU A 532 -1.46 16.17 -27.55
C LEU A 532 -2.51 15.98 -28.66
N THR A 533 -2.58 14.81 -29.23
CA THR A 533 -3.56 14.45 -30.26
C THR A 533 -4.76 13.71 -29.67
N LEU A 534 -5.83 13.58 -30.43
CA LEU A 534 -7.04 12.89 -29.98
C LEU A 534 -6.73 11.46 -29.50
N GLY A 535 -7.22 11.11 -28.32
CA GLY A 535 -6.99 9.82 -27.69
C GLY A 535 -5.67 9.71 -26.94
N GLN A 536 -4.89 10.82 -26.85
CA GLN A 536 -3.71 10.89 -26.00
C GLN A 536 -4.02 11.58 -24.69
N ASN A 537 -3.53 11.01 -23.60
CA ASN A 537 -3.60 11.55 -22.24
C ASN A 537 -2.24 11.47 -21.59
N VAL A 538 -1.93 12.48 -20.75
CA VAL A 538 -0.75 12.46 -19.90
C VAL A 538 -1.20 12.47 -18.45
N THR A 539 -0.83 11.45 -17.70
CA THR A 539 -1.01 11.42 -16.24
C THR A 539 0.27 11.91 -15.59
N LEU A 540 0.15 12.97 -14.80
CA LEU A 540 1.24 13.61 -14.09
C LEU A 540 1.15 13.27 -12.61
N HIS A 541 2.27 12.87 -12.03
CA HIS A 541 2.50 12.78 -10.59
C HIS A 541 3.62 13.73 -10.22
N LEU A 542 3.31 14.69 -9.36
CA LEU A 542 4.26 15.69 -8.84
C LEU A 542 4.32 15.59 -7.33
N SER A 543 5.51 15.39 -6.78
CA SER A 543 5.76 15.38 -5.34
C SER A 543 6.92 16.30 -4.95
N VAL A 544 6.96 16.73 -3.69
CA VAL A 544 8.06 17.52 -3.13
C VAL A 544 8.93 16.62 -2.25
N GLN A 545 10.24 16.60 -2.53
CA GLN A 545 11.16 15.75 -1.78
C GLN A 545 11.16 16.07 -0.28
N GLY A 546 10.96 15.03 0.53
CA GLY A 546 11.00 15.12 2.00
C GLY A 546 9.78 15.79 2.64
N GLN A 547 8.70 15.97 1.90
CA GLN A 547 7.45 16.55 2.40
C GLN A 547 6.25 15.75 1.95
N GLU A 548 5.17 15.78 2.72
CA GLU A 548 3.89 15.15 2.36
C GLU A 548 3.15 16.04 1.36
N PHE A 549 3.58 15.99 0.12
CA PHE A 549 2.98 16.76 -0.96
C PHE A 549 3.01 15.96 -2.24
N ASP A 550 1.87 15.43 -2.60
CA ASP A 550 1.65 14.64 -3.80
C ASP A 550 0.46 15.18 -4.58
N GLN A 551 0.61 15.33 -5.89
CA GLN A 551 -0.46 15.74 -6.78
C GLN A 551 -0.51 14.84 -8.00
N PHE A 552 -1.73 14.47 -8.38
CA PHE A 552 -2.01 13.72 -9.59
C PHE A 552 -2.98 14.49 -10.46
N ILE A 553 -2.65 14.69 -11.72
CA ILE A 553 -3.57 15.23 -12.71
C ILE A 553 -3.45 14.45 -14.02
N THR A 554 -4.54 14.39 -14.78
CA THR A 554 -4.55 13.83 -16.13
C THR A 554 -4.91 14.92 -17.12
N VAL A 555 -4.10 15.14 -18.12
CA VAL A 555 -4.26 16.14 -19.18
C VAL A 555 -4.58 15.42 -20.49
N PRO A 556 -5.60 15.83 -21.26
CA PRO A 556 -6.47 16.99 -21.04
C PRO A 556 -7.56 16.74 -19.97
N ALA A 557 -7.90 17.78 -19.22
CA ALA A 557 -8.97 17.80 -18.22
C ALA A 557 -9.71 19.16 -18.25
N GLU A 558 -10.90 19.24 -17.61
CA GLU A 558 -11.63 20.50 -17.50
C GLU A 558 -10.87 21.55 -16.66
N ASN A 559 -10.18 21.11 -15.59
CA ASN A 559 -9.29 21.95 -14.79
C ASN A 559 -7.87 21.38 -14.88
N GLN A 560 -7.01 22.07 -15.62
CA GLN A 560 -5.61 21.66 -15.81
C GLN A 560 -4.71 22.54 -14.94
N THR A 561 -4.85 22.42 -13.62
CA THR A 561 -4.02 23.17 -12.67
C THR A 561 -3.29 22.23 -11.73
N LEU A 562 -2.10 22.64 -11.30
CA LEU A 562 -1.34 22.02 -10.22
C LEU A 562 -0.79 23.10 -9.30
N PHE A 563 -0.37 22.70 -8.10
CA PHE A 563 0.22 23.63 -7.15
C PHE A 563 1.73 23.45 -7.10
N LEU A 564 2.45 24.59 -7.05
CA LEU A 564 3.87 24.63 -6.74
C LEU A 564 4.08 25.38 -5.43
N VAL A 565 5.13 25.03 -4.70
CA VAL A 565 5.55 25.80 -3.52
C VAL A 565 6.03 27.16 -4.00
N ASP A 566 5.46 28.22 -3.48
CA ASP A 566 5.82 29.62 -3.80
C ASP A 566 7.16 29.98 -3.12
N GLY A 567 8.21 29.27 -3.53
CA GLY A 567 9.54 29.33 -2.97
C GLY A 567 10.47 28.27 -3.58
N PRO A 568 11.72 28.15 -3.11
CA PRO A 568 12.62 27.14 -3.63
C PRO A 568 12.20 25.75 -3.15
N ALA A 569 11.98 24.83 -4.09
CA ALA A 569 11.65 23.45 -3.79
C ALA A 569 12.29 22.48 -4.81
N THR A 570 12.47 21.23 -4.39
CA THR A 570 12.92 20.14 -5.26
C THR A 570 11.78 19.16 -5.44
N TYR A 571 11.41 18.93 -6.70
CA TYR A 571 10.29 18.09 -7.08
C TYR A 571 10.76 16.80 -7.70
N SER A 572 9.97 15.74 -7.49
CA SER A 572 9.94 14.55 -8.33
C SER A 572 8.72 14.65 -9.25
N LEU A 573 8.94 14.53 -10.54
CA LEU A 573 7.89 14.54 -11.56
C LEU A 573 7.93 13.25 -12.35
N ASN A 574 6.81 12.57 -12.38
CA ASN A 574 6.57 11.42 -13.25
C ASN A 574 5.38 11.73 -14.16
N ALA A 575 5.58 11.64 -15.46
CA ALA A 575 4.58 11.89 -16.48
C ALA A 575 4.47 10.68 -17.40
N VAL A 576 3.30 10.09 -17.51
CA VAL A 576 3.04 8.93 -18.38
C VAL A 576 2.14 9.36 -19.53
N LEU A 577 2.65 9.30 -20.75
CA LEU A 577 1.89 9.56 -21.98
C LEU A 577 1.25 8.25 -22.46
N THR A 578 -0.07 8.27 -22.58
CA THR A 578 -0.85 7.15 -23.14
C THR A 578 -1.58 7.54 -24.40
N GLN A 579 -1.77 6.59 -25.31
CA GLN A 579 -2.63 6.72 -26.49
C GLN A 579 -3.61 5.56 -26.53
N PHE A 580 -4.90 5.87 -26.46
CA PHE A 580 -5.97 4.87 -26.38
C PHE A 580 -5.71 3.83 -25.27
N GLY A 581 -5.23 4.28 -24.10
CA GLY A 581 -4.91 3.44 -22.96
C GLY A 581 -3.56 2.72 -22.99
N ASN A 582 -2.81 2.79 -24.09
CA ASN A 582 -1.47 2.21 -24.19
C ASN A 582 -0.40 3.26 -23.89
N MET A 583 0.58 2.91 -23.08
CA MET A 583 1.74 3.76 -22.82
C MET A 583 2.56 3.90 -24.10
N VAL A 584 2.78 5.14 -24.54
CA VAL A 584 3.56 5.48 -25.74
C VAL A 584 4.74 6.38 -25.44
N GLY A 585 4.92 6.78 -24.19
CA GLY A 585 6.01 7.64 -23.76
C GLY A 585 5.80 8.22 -22.37
N GLY A 586 6.52 9.30 -22.07
CA GLY A 586 6.43 9.98 -20.79
C GLY A 586 7.66 10.85 -20.48
N TYR A 587 7.81 11.19 -19.21
CA TYR A 587 8.97 11.90 -18.65
C TYR A 587 9.10 11.57 -17.17
N GLN A 588 10.30 11.34 -16.69
CA GLN A 588 10.59 11.16 -15.27
C GLN A 588 11.84 11.94 -14.86
N ASN A 589 11.75 12.66 -13.75
CA ASN A 589 12.89 13.29 -13.13
C ASN A 589 12.63 13.50 -11.64
N ASP A 590 13.47 12.94 -10.80
CA ASP A 590 13.31 12.94 -9.35
C ASP A 590 13.99 14.12 -8.65
N SER A 591 14.60 15.05 -9.38
CA SER A 591 15.36 16.15 -8.80
C SER A 591 15.22 17.48 -9.55
N ILE A 592 13.99 17.85 -9.91
CA ILE A 592 13.70 19.12 -10.56
C ILE A 592 13.73 20.22 -9.50
N ARG A 593 14.74 21.06 -9.53
CA ARG A 593 14.81 22.21 -8.64
C ARG A 593 14.18 23.42 -9.29
N ILE A 594 13.16 23.97 -8.64
CA ILE A 594 12.50 25.24 -9.02
C ILE A 594 12.83 26.28 -7.97
N THR A 595 13.23 27.46 -8.41
CA THR A 595 13.59 28.58 -7.52
C THR A 595 12.45 29.61 -7.44
N ALA A 596 12.41 30.40 -6.38
CA ALA A 596 11.42 31.47 -6.22
C ALA A 596 11.40 32.45 -7.40
N ARG A 597 12.57 32.71 -8.03
CA ARG A 597 12.65 33.62 -9.20
C ARG A 597 12.04 33.04 -10.47
N GLU A 598 12.03 31.74 -10.61
CA GLU A 598 11.42 31.06 -11.76
C GLU A 598 9.89 31.03 -11.65
N ILE A 599 9.36 31.03 -10.43
CA ILE A 599 7.92 31.06 -10.17
C ILE A 599 7.36 32.48 -10.24
N ASP A 600 8.19 33.47 -9.91
CA ASP A 600 7.75 34.87 -9.84
C ASP A 600 7.28 35.39 -11.20
N GLY A 601 6.03 35.89 -11.23
CA GLY A 601 5.39 36.44 -12.44
C GLY A 601 4.93 35.39 -13.46
N THR A 602 5.02 34.08 -13.14
CA THR A 602 4.55 32.97 -14.01
C THR A 602 3.24 32.40 -13.50
N ASP A 603 2.38 31.92 -14.41
CA ASP A 603 1.11 31.27 -14.11
C ASP A 603 0.92 29.94 -14.82
N THR A 604 1.88 29.55 -15.64
CA THR A 604 1.80 28.34 -16.45
C THR A 604 3.07 27.51 -16.30
N ILE A 605 2.90 26.21 -16.11
CA ILE A 605 3.99 25.23 -16.21
C ILE A 605 3.81 24.38 -17.47
N THR A 606 4.82 24.39 -18.34
CA THR A 606 4.86 23.53 -19.53
C THR A 606 5.68 22.30 -19.22
N ILE A 607 5.05 21.12 -19.30
CA ILE A 607 5.66 19.81 -19.09
C ILE A 607 5.89 19.18 -20.45
N ASN A 608 7.14 18.77 -20.70
CA ASN A 608 7.54 18.14 -21.93
C ASN A 608 7.60 16.63 -21.71
N VAL A 609 6.96 15.85 -22.59
CA VAL A 609 6.98 14.39 -22.55
C VAL A 609 7.49 13.82 -23.87
N VAL A 610 8.20 12.72 -23.81
CA VAL A 610 8.63 11.99 -25.01
C VAL A 610 7.47 11.18 -25.54
N GLU A 611 7.27 11.20 -26.87
CA GLU A 611 6.41 10.25 -27.58
C GLU A 611 7.27 9.38 -28.49
N MET A 612 7.30 8.09 -28.26
CA MET A 612 8.04 7.15 -29.09
C MET A 612 7.29 6.92 -30.41
N ILE A 613 7.99 7.08 -31.54
CA ILE A 613 7.44 6.85 -32.88
C ILE A 613 8.40 5.94 -33.70
N PRO A 614 7.86 4.99 -34.50
CA PRO A 614 6.45 4.67 -34.66
C PRO A 614 5.84 4.15 -33.35
N PRO A 615 4.51 4.33 -33.15
CA PRO A 615 3.85 3.85 -31.94
C PRO A 615 4.04 2.32 -31.88
N LEU A 616 4.49 1.86 -30.73
CA LEU A 616 5.10 0.57 -30.58
C LEU A 616 4.09 -0.43 -30.06
N GLN A 617 3.88 -1.47 -30.82
CA GLN A 617 2.89 -2.51 -30.54
C GLN A 617 3.47 -3.76 -29.87
N THR A 618 4.74 -3.73 -29.42
CA THR A 618 5.39 -4.90 -28.84
C THR A 618 5.90 -4.66 -27.42
N ASP A 619 5.84 -5.69 -26.56
CA ASP A 619 6.32 -5.64 -25.17
C ASP A 619 7.81 -5.29 -25.05
N LYS A 620 8.62 -5.66 -26.04
CA LYS A 620 10.04 -5.27 -26.09
C LYS A 620 10.20 -3.74 -26.09
N TYR A 621 9.36 -3.07 -26.78
CA TYR A 621 9.38 -1.63 -26.94
C TYR A 621 8.79 -0.90 -25.71
N ARG A 622 7.79 -1.47 -25.01
CA ARG A 622 7.36 -0.96 -23.72
C ARG A 622 8.51 -0.98 -22.71
N THR A 623 9.32 -2.04 -22.76
CA THR A 623 10.52 -2.16 -21.93
C THR A 623 11.59 -1.13 -22.36
N GLU A 624 11.80 -0.89 -23.65
CA GLU A 624 12.71 0.12 -24.15
C GLU A 624 12.24 1.55 -23.81
N VAL A 625 10.93 1.83 -23.92
CA VAL A 625 10.35 3.11 -23.48
C VAL A 625 10.52 3.27 -21.97
N ALA A 626 10.18 2.26 -21.18
CA ALA A 626 10.36 2.30 -19.74
C ALA A 626 11.84 2.49 -19.37
N GLN A 627 12.74 1.74 -20.00
CA GLN A 627 14.19 1.85 -19.78
C GLN A 627 14.71 3.23 -20.15
N TYR A 628 14.28 3.77 -21.29
CA TYR A 628 14.63 5.13 -21.70
C TYR A 628 14.11 6.18 -20.71
N LEU A 629 12.88 6.01 -20.20
CA LEU A 629 12.29 6.91 -19.22
C LEU A 629 12.97 6.82 -17.84
N TYR A 630 13.46 5.64 -17.45
CA TYR A 630 14.10 5.41 -16.14
C TYR A 630 15.62 5.61 -16.13
N GLU A 631 16.31 5.37 -17.26
CA GLU A 631 17.77 5.42 -17.36
C GLU A 631 18.28 6.60 -18.20
N GLY A 632 17.38 7.34 -18.85
CA GLY A 632 17.75 8.37 -19.82
C GLY A 632 18.35 9.61 -19.17
N ASP A 633 19.52 10.04 -19.68
CA ASP A 633 20.09 11.36 -19.42
C ASP A 633 19.27 12.38 -20.25
N TYR A 634 18.17 12.87 -19.66
CA TYR A 634 17.23 13.74 -20.37
C TYR A 634 17.90 15.04 -20.79
N ASP A 635 17.77 15.37 -22.07
CA ASP A 635 18.19 16.65 -22.62
C ASP A 635 17.54 17.80 -21.84
N GLU A 636 18.28 18.87 -21.61
CA GLU A 636 17.77 20.10 -20.96
C GLU A 636 16.50 20.66 -21.62
N ALA A 637 16.28 20.31 -22.90
CA ALA A 637 15.09 20.67 -23.65
C ALA A 637 13.79 20.10 -23.08
N LEU A 638 13.85 18.97 -22.37
CA LEU A 638 12.67 18.26 -21.80
C LEU A 638 12.35 18.70 -20.36
N LYS A 639 13.20 19.51 -19.74
CA LYS A 639 12.89 20.04 -18.40
C LYS A 639 11.61 20.86 -18.42
N PRO A 640 10.75 20.76 -17.41
CA PRO A 640 9.59 21.64 -17.25
C PRO A 640 9.99 23.11 -17.31
N ARG A 641 9.16 23.93 -17.94
CA ARG A 641 9.38 25.37 -18.09
C ARG A 641 8.22 26.15 -17.52
N LEU A 642 8.54 27.20 -16.76
CA LEU A 642 7.58 28.16 -16.25
C LEU A 642 7.47 29.37 -17.19
N SER A 643 6.27 29.84 -17.43
CA SER A 643 5.99 30.96 -18.32
C SER A 643 4.84 31.85 -17.81
#